data_dad69d47c4f8fba523ae7e4e5f286190
#
_entry.id   dad69d47c4f8fba523ae7e4e5f286190
#
_cell.length_a   1.000
_cell.length_b   1.000
_cell.length_c   1.000
_cell.angle_alpha   90.00
_cell.angle_beta   90.00
_cell.angle_gamma   90.00
#
_symmetry.space_group_name_H-M   'P 1'
#
loop_
_entity.id
_entity.type
_entity.pdbx_description
1 polymer ?
#
loop_
_entity_poly.entity_id
_entity_poly.type
_entity_poly.pdbx_seq_one_letter_code
_entity_poly.pdbx_strand_id
1 'polypeptide(L)'
;MSLTLRPTQQLEKCSNADLTYWRATGNDPSFEVQLPSGSTAGGWYVLDLAVHVLRGRIHGPVLYPAYSHGHAAEAESLPIPLSDARSGLHTVRRLVRFVADVTSLRFDPSVLPCEFTAELSLRRLGKIEAARYMLSELLAARSGAGRVRLIARTALDLASGGPRRMADRLHGEYAAYAVATDVSDYDVWTDFYDDCSPDGVAVAMQALPELRSRPKFSIVMPTYNTPVKWLRACIDSVVSQTYENWELCIADDASPDATVWETIQSYVRRDSRIRAVRRDRNGHIAAASNSAIELATGQYIALLDHDDALHPLALQHCALALERNPRWRMLFTDEDKIDEAGKRSDPYFKSDWNPDLFLSQNCVCHLGVYEADLIREIGGFREGFDGAQDWDLALRATERLEPDQIGHVPKVLYHWRMIEGSTALAPGEKTYAHFAAMRAIEAHFVRTGTPAKVEEMPGYSGYYHIAYQTPVPAPKVTLLIPTRDRVDLLRQCIDSILERTTYPNYEIVVLDNGSTESATLGYFERITSHPSIRVLPYNAPFNYSAINNYGARETQGEVIGLLNNDIEVINPGWLSEMVSHALRPEIGVVGAMLYYPNDTIQHAGVILGIGGVAGHAYVGMPRGYPGDKHRAGLTQNLSAVTAACAVVRREVFEAVGGLDEGLVVAFNDVDFCIRVREAGYRNLWTPFAELYHHESASRGYENTPDKIARFKREEAFVKNRWGVLLSQDPYYNPNFSLSNAPFTLAYPPRNLGS
;
A
#
# COMPACT_ATOMS: atom_id res chain seq x y z
N MET A 1 -10.58 16.43 33.72
CA MET A 1 -10.00 17.78 33.81
C MET A 1 -10.08 18.38 32.43
N SER A 2 -10.71 19.57 32.31
CA SER A 2 -10.68 20.36 31.09
C SER A 2 -9.26 20.88 30.87
N LEU A 3 -8.78 20.81 29.64
CA LEU A 3 -7.41 21.21 29.26
C LEU A 3 -7.46 22.54 28.51
N THR A 4 -6.45 23.39 28.74
CA THR A 4 -6.34 24.66 28.04
C THR A 4 -5.62 24.50 26.72
N LEU A 5 -6.22 24.97 25.62
CA LEU A 5 -5.68 24.94 24.27
C LEU A 5 -4.97 26.28 23.96
N ARG A 6 -3.70 26.25 23.61
CA ARG A 6 -2.91 27.42 23.17
C ARG A 6 -2.59 27.27 21.68
N PRO A 7 -3.00 28.19 20.81
CA PRO A 7 -2.72 28.08 19.38
C PRO A 7 -1.22 28.17 19.11
N THR A 8 -0.72 27.37 18.20
CA THR A 8 0.68 27.33 17.81
C THR A 8 0.90 27.57 16.32
N GLN A 9 0.04 27.05 15.45
CA GLN A 9 0.22 27.12 14.01
C GLN A 9 -1.12 27.20 13.29
N GLN A 10 -1.21 27.98 12.22
CA GLN A 10 -2.36 28.09 11.28
C GLN A 10 -3.73 28.24 11.97
N LEU A 11 -3.78 28.90 13.12
CA LEU A 11 -5.00 29.19 13.89
C LEU A 11 -5.11 30.67 14.22
N GLU A 12 -6.21 31.27 13.83
CA GLU A 12 -6.57 32.63 14.17
C GLU A 12 -7.68 32.64 15.24
N LYS A 13 -7.48 33.45 16.30
CA LYS A 13 -8.51 33.68 17.30
C LYS A 13 -9.45 34.75 16.81
N CYS A 14 -10.71 34.39 16.59
CA CYS A 14 -11.78 35.27 16.15
C CYS A 14 -12.77 35.51 17.28
N SER A 15 -13.47 36.64 17.27
CA SER A 15 -14.54 36.94 18.20
C SER A 15 -15.67 37.65 17.45
N ASN A 16 -16.90 37.27 17.77
CA ASN A 16 -18.10 38.04 17.46
C ASN A 16 -18.76 38.50 18.76
N ALA A 17 -19.91 39.15 18.72
CA ALA A 17 -20.54 39.78 19.90
C ALA A 17 -20.74 38.84 21.10
N ASP A 18 -20.91 37.52 20.86
CA ASP A 18 -21.32 36.55 21.89
C ASP A 18 -20.36 35.35 22.03
N LEU A 19 -19.38 35.16 21.10
CA LEU A 19 -18.57 33.94 21.02
C LEU A 19 -17.15 34.22 20.58
N THR A 20 -16.19 33.63 21.29
CA THR A 20 -14.79 33.50 20.83
C THR A 20 -14.60 32.14 20.20
N TYR A 21 -14.03 32.10 18.99
CA TYR A 21 -13.84 30.88 18.23
C TYR A 21 -12.50 30.89 17.50
N TRP A 22 -12.13 29.77 16.94
CA TRP A 22 -10.90 29.56 16.14
C TRP A 22 -11.21 29.43 14.67
N ARG A 23 -10.37 30.01 13.83
CA ARG A 23 -10.37 29.80 12.38
C ARG A 23 -9.08 29.08 12.01
N ALA A 24 -9.22 27.86 11.43
CA ALA A 24 -8.14 27.17 10.80
C ALA A 24 -7.86 27.82 9.42
N THR A 25 -6.64 28.31 9.22
CA THR A 25 -6.24 29.06 8.01
C THR A 25 -5.46 28.19 7.02
N GLY A 26 -5.21 26.93 7.38
CA GLY A 26 -4.49 25.97 6.55
C GLY A 26 -4.84 24.53 6.89
N ASN A 27 -4.06 23.59 6.41
CA ASN A 27 -4.26 22.16 6.56
C ASN A 27 -3.48 21.51 7.73
N ASP A 28 -2.73 22.28 8.49
CA ASP A 28 -1.99 21.84 9.67
C ASP A 28 -2.19 22.80 10.86
N PRO A 29 -3.47 23.09 11.25
CA PRO A 29 -3.76 23.92 12.41
C PRO A 29 -3.44 23.16 13.69
N SER A 30 -2.73 23.78 14.64
CA SER A 30 -2.35 23.08 15.86
C SER A 30 -2.45 23.92 17.13
N PHE A 31 -2.74 23.22 18.24
CA PHE A 31 -2.71 23.73 19.60
C PHE A 31 -1.66 22.98 20.43
N GLU A 32 -0.94 23.72 21.26
CA GLU A 32 -0.31 23.15 22.44
C GLU A 32 -1.36 22.96 23.53
N VAL A 33 -1.45 21.75 24.08
CA VAL A 33 -2.38 21.41 25.17
C VAL A 33 -1.65 21.58 26.50
N GLN A 34 -2.11 22.51 27.33
CA GLN A 34 -1.52 22.76 28.65
C GLN A 34 -1.89 21.65 29.63
N LEU A 35 -0.90 20.88 30.06
CA LEU A 35 -1.06 19.84 31.08
C LEU A 35 -1.02 20.47 32.49
N PRO A 36 -1.95 20.12 33.42
CA PRO A 36 -2.12 20.79 34.70
C PRO A 36 -0.88 20.83 35.61
N SER A 37 -0.01 19.83 35.52
CA SER A 37 1.24 19.70 36.30
C SER A 37 2.50 19.78 35.43
N GLY A 38 2.39 20.28 34.19
CA GLY A 38 3.49 20.28 33.23
C GLY A 38 3.80 18.91 32.63
N SER A 39 3.24 17.82 33.18
CA SER A 39 3.38 16.45 32.64
C SER A 39 2.18 15.59 33.06
N THR A 40 1.96 14.51 32.32
CA THR A 40 0.90 13.52 32.61
C THR A 40 1.50 12.13 32.63
N ALA A 41 1.29 11.39 33.73
CA ALA A 41 1.84 10.05 33.90
C ALA A 41 1.33 9.06 32.83
N GLY A 42 2.17 8.13 32.42
CA GLY A 42 1.77 7.06 31.53
C GLY A 42 0.59 6.23 32.06
N GLY A 43 -0.22 5.68 31.18
CA GLY A 43 -1.39 4.88 31.55
C GLY A 43 -2.59 5.07 30.63
N TRP A 44 -3.74 4.61 31.11
CA TRP A 44 -5.01 4.67 30.38
C TRP A 44 -5.81 5.93 30.71
N TYR A 45 -6.35 6.57 29.68
CA TYR A 45 -7.16 7.77 29.80
C TYR A 45 -8.40 7.68 28.89
N VAL A 46 -9.51 8.25 29.36
CA VAL A 46 -10.61 8.63 28.48
C VAL A 46 -10.37 10.07 28.03
N LEU A 47 -10.32 10.22 26.72
CA LEU A 47 -10.32 11.50 26.02
C LEU A 47 -11.77 11.86 25.71
N ASP A 48 -12.23 13.03 26.13
CA ASP A 48 -13.49 13.65 25.70
C ASP A 48 -13.12 14.90 24.88
N LEU A 49 -13.58 14.97 23.65
CA LEU A 49 -13.50 16.14 22.78
C LEU A 49 -14.92 16.63 22.47
N ALA A 50 -15.20 17.89 22.71
CA ALA A 50 -16.39 18.57 22.25
C ALA A 50 -15.98 19.69 21.27
N VAL A 51 -16.54 19.67 20.06
CA VAL A 51 -16.27 20.65 19.02
C VAL A 51 -17.58 21.23 18.52
N HIS A 52 -17.70 22.54 18.50
CA HIS A 52 -18.83 23.23 17.86
C HIS A 52 -18.34 23.87 16.56
N VAL A 53 -18.72 23.29 15.44
CA VAL A 53 -18.38 23.77 14.10
C VAL A 53 -19.33 24.91 13.72
N LEU A 54 -18.78 26.08 13.47
CA LEU A 54 -19.51 27.28 13.07
C LEU A 54 -19.58 27.43 11.55
N ARG A 55 -18.47 27.09 10.88
CA ARG A 55 -18.36 27.14 9.41
C ARG A 55 -17.33 26.15 8.91
N GLY A 56 -17.53 25.56 7.74
CA GLY A 56 -16.67 24.53 7.17
C GLY A 56 -16.93 23.16 7.78
N ARG A 57 -15.89 22.32 7.82
CA ARG A 57 -15.95 20.94 8.33
C ARG A 57 -14.73 20.64 9.19
N ILE A 58 -14.90 19.88 10.26
CA ILE A 58 -13.79 19.26 10.98
C ILE A 58 -13.63 17.83 10.50
N HIS A 59 -12.41 17.48 10.13
CA HIS A 59 -12.06 16.16 9.68
C HIS A 59 -10.67 15.76 10.19
N GLY A 60 -10.54 14.51 10.68
CA GLY A 60 -9.28 13.93 11.10
C GLY A 60 -8.56 14.63 12.25
N PRO A 61 -9.23 14.98 13.37
CA PRO A 61 -8.53 15.56 14.50
C PRO A 61 -7.58 14.55 15.14
N VAL A 62 -6.36 15.00 15.51
CA VAL A 62 -5.27 14.12 16.00
C VAL A 62 -4.65 14.71 17.25
N LEU A 63 -4.25 13.84 18.18
CA LEU A 63 -3.44 14.16 19.35
C LEU A 63 -2.02 13.60 19.19
N TYR A 64 -1.01 14.42 19.47
CA TYR A 64 0.41 14.04 19.38
C TYR A 64 1.05 14.16 20.78
N PRO A 65 1.24 13.05 21.50
CA PRO A 65 1.93 13.05 22.79
C PRO A 65 3.45 13.11 22.59
N ALA A 66 4.13 13.98 23.36
CA ALA A 66 5.57 13.93 23.51
C ALA A 66 5.92 13.27 24.87
N TYR A 67 6.73 12.25 24.85
CA TYR A 67 7.07 11.49 26.05
C TYR A 67 8.42 11.95 26.66
N SER A 68 8.62 11.64 27.93
CA SER A 68 9.82 12.03 28.69
C SER A 68 11.13 11.47 28.15
N HIS A 69 11.08 10.45 27.29
CA HIS A 69 12.24 9.79 26.70
C HIS A 69 12.50 10.14 25.23
N GLY A 70 11.76 11.05 24.60
CA GLY A 70 11.96 11.42 23.21
C GLY A 70 10.91 12.37 22.66
N HIS A 71 11.12 12.88 21.44
CA HIS A 71 10.13 13.74 20.77
C HIS A 71 8.85 12.95 20.43
N ALA A 72 7.74 13.70 20.32
CA ALA A 72 6.53 13.22 19.68
C ALA A 72 6.91 12.70 18.28
N ALA A 73 6.94 11.39 18.14
CA ALA A 73 7.00 10.82 16.82
C ALA A 73 5.56 10.87 16.27
N GLU A 74 5.40 11.21 15.00
CA GLU A 74 4.13 10.97 14.29
C GLU A 74 3.64 9.52 14.48
N ALA A 75 4.58 8.59 14.73
CA ALA A 75 4.37 7.19 15.09
C ALA A 75 3.48 6.95 16.31
N GLU A 76 3.35 7.90 17.20
CA GLU A 76 2.57 7.76 18.45
C GLU A 76 1.34 8.69 18.44
N SER A 77 0.97 9.21 17.27
CA SER A 77 -0.23 10.01 17.08
C SER A 77 -1.49 9.20 17.45
N LEU A 78 -2.45 9.90 18.04
CA LEU A 78 -3.72 9.33 18.47
C LEU A 78 -4.85 9.99 17.67
N PRO A 79 -5.26 9.41 16.51
CA PRO A 79 -6.39 9.93 15.75
C PRO A 79 -7.65 9.93 16.61
N ILE A 80 -8.47 10.96 16.47
CA ILE A 80 -9.76 11.07 17.16
C ILE A 80 -10.85 10.82 16.12
N PRO A 81 -11.74 9.82 16.30
CA PRO A 81 -12.75 9.46 15.30
C PRO A 81 -13.85 10.53 15.23
N LEU A 82 -13.58 11.58 14.50
CA LEU A 82 -14.49 12.67 14.17
C LEU A 82 -14.31 13.02 12.70
N SER A 83 -15.04 12.33 11.86
CA SER A 83 -15.05 12.55 10.43
C SER A 83 -16.28 13.35 10.00
N ASP A 84 -16.11 14.27 9.04
CA ASP A 84 -17.16 15.12 8.44
C ASP A 84 -18.07 15.82 9.47
N ALA A 85 -17.51 16.35 10.55
CA ALA A 85 -18.28 17.17 11.49
C ALA A 85 -18.63 18.50 10.83
N ARG A 86 -19.87 18.60 10.36
CA ARG A 86 -20.46 19.81 9.77
C ARG A 86 -21.01 20.73 10.88
N SER A 87 -21.60 21.85 10.51
CA SER A 87 -22.17 22.84 11.43
C SER A 87 -22.93 22.18 12.60
N GLY A 88 -22.62 22.58 13.83
CA GLY A 88 -23.26 22.09 15.07
C GLY A 88 -22.25 21.56 16.10
N LEU A 89 -22.78 21.05 17.22
CA LEU A 89 -22.00 20.47 18.30
C LEU A 89 -21.76 18.97 18.07
N HIS A 90 -20.51 18.59 18.08
CA HIS A 90 -20.06 17.20 17.98
C HIS A 90 -19.25 16.82 19.21
N THR A 91 -19.47 15.62 19.73
CA THR A 91 -18.73 15.09 20.88
C THR A 91 -18.18 13.73 20.58
N VAL A 92 -16.90 13.52 20.91
CA VAL A 92 -16.22 12.23 20.77
C VAL A 92 -15.66 11.84 22.13
N ARG A 93 -15.84 10.57 22.46
CA ARG A 93 -15.21 9.94 23.62
C ARG A 93 -14.39 8.75 23.18
N ARG A 94 -13.10 8.74 23.52
CA ARG A 94 -12.16 7.67 23.13
C ARG A 94 -11.27 7.25 24.29
N LEU A 95 -10.97 5.94 24.37
CA LEU A 95 -9.92 5.43 25.24
C LEU A 95 -8.56 5.60 24.53
N VAL A 96 -7.63 6.23 25.23
CA VAL A 96 -6.25 6.42 24.76
C VAL A 96 -5.27 5.84 25.78
N ARG A 97 -4.10 5.39 25.31
CA ARG A 97 -3.04 4.88 26.17
C ARG A 97 -1.77 5.68 25.95
N PHE A 98 -1.27 6.30 26.99
CA PHE A 98 0.08 6.85 27.00
C PHE A 98 1.07 5.80 27.49
N VAL A 99 2.05 5.46 26.65
CA VAL A 99 3.03 4.37 26.92
C VAL A 99 4.05 4.77 27.99
N ALA A 100 4.29 6.07 28.18
CA ALA A 100 5.15 6.64 29.20
C ALA A 100 4.60 8.00 29.65
N ASP A 101 5.35 8.68 30.53
CA ASP A 101 4.96 10.02 31.00
C ASP A 101 5.03 11.03 29.84
N VAL A 102 3.92 11.75 29.63
CA VAL A 102 3.77 12.76 28.58
C VAL A 102 4.24 14.11 29.11
N THR A 103 5.20 14.70 28.43
CA THR A 103 5.78 16.02 28.79
C THR A 103 5.14 17.17 28.06
N SER A 104 4.63 16.94 26.84
CA SER A 104 3.82 17.90 26.11
C SER A 104 2.81 17.16 25.24
N LEU A 105 1.73 17.86 24.87
CA LEU A 105 0.65 17.29 24.06
C LEU A 105 0.24 18.35 23.02
N ARG A 106 0.27 17.97 21.74
CA ARG A 106 -0.23 18.78 20.62
C ARG A 106 -1.58 18.24 20.17
N PHE A 107 -2.51 19.13 19.87
CA PHE A 107 -3.80 18.80 19.31
C PHE A 107 -4.00 19.52 17.97
N ASP A 108 -4.17 18.75 16.93
CA ASP A 108 -4.47 19.21 15.58
C ASP A 108 -5.97 18.98 15.35
N PRO A 109 -6.79 20.05 15.28
CA PRO A 109 -8.24 19.93 15.31
C PRO A 109 -8.86 19.46 13.99
N SER A 110 -8.22 19.74 12.87
CA SER A 110 -8.74 19.40 11.55
C SER A 110 -7.66 19.50 10.48
N VAL A 111 -7.73 18.68 9.45
CA VAL A 111 -6.93 18.81 8.22
C VAL A 111 -7.62 19.69 7.17
N LEU A 112 -8.80 20.24 7.48
CA LEU A 112 -9.59 21.08 6.58
C LEU A 112 -9.79 22.47 7.17
N PRO A 113 -9.92 23.53 6.34
CA PRO A 113 -10.27 24.87 6.79
C PRO A 113 -11.66 24.90 7.46
N CYS A 114 -11.73 25.46 8.67
CA CYS A 114 -12.98 25.52 9.42
C CYS A 114 -12.97 26.64 10.46
N GLU A 115 -14.16 27.04 10.93
CA GLU A 115 -14.36 27.92 12.08
C GLU A 115 -15.06 27.12 13.19
N PHE A 116 -14.49 27.09 14.40
CA PHE A 116 -14.94 26.20 15.45
C PHE A 116 -14.57 26.67 16.86
N THR A 117 -15.24 26.10 17.87
CA THR A 117 -14.76 26.06 19.25
C THR A 117 -14.42 24.63 19.63
N ALA A 118 -13.44 24.40 20.49
CA ALA A 118 -13.05 23.06 20.94
C ALA A 118 -12.81 23.04 22.46
N GLU A 119 -13.32 22.00 23.12
CA GLU A 119 -13.03 21.66 24.50
C GLU A 119 -12.47 20.23 24.56
N LEU A 120 -11.31 20.10 25.18
CA LEU A 120 -10.61 18.82 25.32
C LEU A 120 -10.46 18.48 26.81
N SER A 121 -10.75 17.25 27.18
CA SER A 121 -10.51 16.78 28.54
C SER A 121 -9.92 15.37 28.57
N LEU A 122 -9.13 15.10 29.61
CA LEU A 122 -8.53 13.79 29.88
C LEU A 122 -8.92 13.33 31.28
N ARG A 123 -9.36 12.06 31.40
CA ARG A 123 -9.64 11.41 32.68
C ARG A 123 -8.88 10.08 32.77
N ARG A 124 -8.00 9.96 33.77
CA ARG A 124 -7.24 8.73 34.00
C ARG A 124 -8.15 7.58 34.40
N LEU A 125 -7.87 6.38 33.89
CA LEU A 125 -8.57 5.15 34.25
C LEU A 125 -7.62 4.13 34.87
N GLY A 126 -8.17 3.30 35.77
CA GLY A 126 -7.51 2.06 36.20
C GLY A 126 -7.54 1.00 35.09
N LYS A 127 -6.61 0.03 35.15
CA LYS A 127 -6.52 -1.05 34.13
C LYS A 127 -7.83 -1.83 33.97
N ILE A 128 -8.56 -2.07 35.05
CA ILE A 128 -9.86 -2.78 35.03
C ILE A 128 -10.95 -1.95 34.35
N GLU A 129 -10.99 -0.65 34.63
CA GLU A 129 -11.94 0.26 33.99
C GLU A 129 -11.67 0.37 32.49
N ALA A 130 -10.39 0.47 32.10
CA ALA A 130 -9.99 0.50 30.70
C ALA A 130 -10.41 -0.80 29.96
N ALA A 131 -10.18 -1.98 30.57
CA ALA A 131 -10.61 -3.25 29.99
C ALA A 131 -12.14 -3.35 29.85
N ARG A 132 -12.89 -2.87 30.85
CA ARG A 132 -14.36 -2.80 30.79
C ARG A 132 -14.82 -1.86 29.67
N TYR A 133 -14.18 -0.71 29.56
CA TYR A 133 -14.49 0.26 28.50
C TYR A 133 -14.27 -0.36 27.11
N MET A 134 -13.10 -0.94 26.84
CA MET A 134 -12.81 -1.60 25.56
C MET A 134 -13.83 -2.69 25.24
N LEU A 135 -14.14 -3.54 26.22
CA LEU A 135 -15.12 -4.60 26.04
C LEU A 135 -16.52 -4.05 25.72
N SER A 136 -16.95 -2.99 26.39
CA SER A 136 -18.27 -2.37 26.15
C SER A 136 -18.38 -1.80 24.73
N GLU A 137 -17.36 -1.08 24.25
CA GLU A 137 -17.32 -0.53 22.89
C GLU A 137 -17.32 -1.63 21.83
N LEU A 138 -16.46 -2.65 22.01
CA LEU A 138 -16.39 -3.79 21.09
C LEU A 138 -17.68 -4.62 21.04
N LEU A 139 -18.42 -4.71 22.15
CA LEU A 139 -19.74 -5.33 22.21
C LEU A 139 -20.83 -4.46 21.59
N ALA A 140 -20.75 -3.15 21.73
CA ALA A 140 -21.68 -2.21 21.11
C ALA A 140 -21.55 -2.25 19.57
N ALA A 141 -20.33 -2.34 19.07
CA ALA A 141 -20.00 -2.38 17.64
C ALA A 141 -20.40 -3.70 16.94
N ARG A 142 -20.68 -4.76 17.68
CA ARG A 142 -20.97 -6.09 17.13
C ARG A 142 -22.42 -6.50 17.36
N SER A 143 -22.97 -7.35 16.49
CA SER A 143 -24.32 -7.92 16.62
C SER A 143 -24.29 -9.46 16.66
N GLY A 144 -25.34 -10.08 17.23
CA GLY A 144 -25.60 -11.52 17.17
C GLY A 144 -24.39 -12.40 17.51
N ALA A 145 -24.01 -13.28 16.59
CA ALA A 145 -22.92 -14.25 16.74
C ALA A 145 -21.56 -13.60 17.03
N GLY A 146 -21.31 -12.36 16.58
CA GLY A 146 -20.08 -11.61 16.82
C GLY A 146 -19.89 -11.27 18.32
N ARG A 147 -20.95 -10.88 19.01
CA ARG A 147 -20.93 -10.65 20.47
C ARG A 147 -20.62 -11.92 21.25
N VAL A 148 -21.25 -13.02 20.88
CA VAL A 148 -21.03 -14.32 21.55
C VAL A 148 -19.59 -14.78 21.37
N ARG A 149 -19.01 -14.67 20.17
CA ARG A 149 -17.61 -15.02 19.91
C ARG A 149 -16.64 -14.14 20.70
N LEU A 150 -16.88 -12.85 20.79
CA LEU A 150 -16.02 -11.94 21.58
C LEU A 150 -16.03 -12.34 23.07
N ILE A 151 -17.22 -12.58 23.67
CA ILE A 151 -17.34 -12.99 25.06
C ILE A 151 -16.64 -14.33 25.30
N ALA A 152 -16.90 -15.35 24.45
CA ALA A 152 -16.31 -16.67 24.58
C ALA A 152 -14.77 -16.61 24.48
N ARG A 153 -14.22 -15.86 23.52
CA ARG A 153 -12.78 -15.64 23.37
C ARG A 153 -12.19 -14.93 24.59
N THR A 154 -12.84 -13.88 25.07
CA THR A 154 -12.37 -13.12 26.25
C THR A 154 -12.30 -14.01 27.49
N ALA A 155 -13.30 -14.88 27.68
CA ALA A 155 -13.32 -15.87 28.75
C ALA A 155 -12.21 -16.93 28.59
N LEU A 156 -11.97 -17.40 27.36
CA LEU A 156 -10.92 -18.38 27.05
C LEU A 156 -9.52 -17.81 27.33
N ASP A 157 -9.24 -16.56 26.91
CA ASP A 157 -7.95 -15.94 27.17
C ASP A 157 -7.70 -15.69 28.65
N LEU A 158 -8.74 -15.31 29.39
CA LEU A 158 -8.65 -15.18 30.84
C LEU A 158 -8.32 -16.53 31.51
N ALA A 159 -8.94 -17.61 31.01
CA ALA A 159 -8.73 -18.96 31.58
C ALA A 159 -7.38 -19.57 31.19
N SER A 160 -6.89 -19.34 29.95
CA SER A 160 -5.69 -19.97 29.41
C SER A 160 -4.40 -19.18 29.59
N GLY A 161 -4.48 -17.84 29.64
CA GLY A 161 -3.31 -16.95 29.68
C GLY A 161 -3.40 -15.84 30.74
N GLY A 162 -4.45 -15.86 31.57
CA GLY A 162 -4.67 -14.89 32.65
C GLY A 162 -5.03 -13.48 32.19
N PRO A 163 -5.15 -12.53 33.17
CA PRO A 163 -5.64 -11.16 32.91
C PRO A 163 -4.78 -10.36 31.93
N ARG A 164 -3.48 -10.64 31.86
CA ARG A 164 -2.54 -9.92 30.98
C ARG A 164 -2.81 -10.23 29.51
N ARG A 165 -2.89 -11.51 29.16
CA ARG A 165 -3.19 -11.94 27.77
C ARG A 165 -4.55 -11.45 27.30
N MET A 166 -5.56 -11.51 28.16
CA MET A 166 -6.89 -10.95 27.89
C MET A 166 -6.82 -9.43 27.59
N ALA A 167 -6.10 -8.68 28.43
CA ALA A 167 -5.97 -7.23 28.27
C ALA A 167 -5.23 -6.83 26.98
N ASP A 168 -4.13 -7.52 26.66
CA ASP A 168 -3.33 -7.25 25.45
C ASP A 168 -4.16 -7.53 24.19
N ARG A 169 -4.95 -8.60 24.16
CA ARG A 169 -5.83 -8.89 23.03
C ARG A 169 -6.99 -7.90 22.91
N LEU A 170 -7.66 -7.58 24.03
CA LEU A 170 -8.74 -6.57 24.00
C LEU A 170 -8.22 -5.22 23.52
N HIS A 171 -6.99 -4.86 23.90
CA HIS A 171 -6.35 -3.65 23.41
C HIS A 171 -6.09 -3.72 21.90
N GLY A 172 -5.55 -4.82 21.38
CA GLY A 172 -5.34 -5.01 19.94
C GLY A 172 -6.64 -4.94 19.14
N GLU A 173 -7.70 -5.64 19.59
CA GLU A 173 -9.01 -5.59 18.94
C GLU A 173 -9.66 -4.20 19.02
N TYR A 174 -9.48 -3.49 20.14
CA TYR A 174 -9.99 -2.13 20.30
C TYR A 174 -9.21 -1.13 19.43
N ALA A 175 -7.89 -1.25 19.35
CA ALA A 175 -7.06 -0.42 18.49
C ALA A 175 -7.44 -0.61 17.00
N ALA A 176 -7.60 -1.87 16.58
CA ALA A 176 -8.08 -2.17 15.23
C ALA A 176 -9.49 -1.62 14.95
N TYR A 177 -10.42 -1.72 15.92
CA TYR A 177 -11.75 -1.13 15.82
C TYR A 177 -11.68 0.40 15.73
N ALA A 178 -10.86 1.04 16.56
CA ALA A 178 -10.70 2.49 16.58
C ALA A 178 -10.09 3.02 15.26
N VAL A 179 -9.19 2.26 14.64
CA VAL A 179 -8.68 2.56 13.29
C VAL A 179 -9.76 2.32 12.24
N ALA A 180 -10.54 1.23 12.33
CA ALA A 180 -11.60 0.93 11.36
C ALA A 180 -12.79 1.91 11.41
N THR A 181 -13.04 2.57 12.54
CA THR A 181 -14.04 3.66 12.63
C THR A 181 -13.51 5.00 12.12
N ASP A 182 -12.19 5.08 11.91
CA ASP A 182 -11.49 6.20 11.26
C ASP A 182 -11.42 6.00 9.73
N VAL A 183 -12.16 5.01 9.18
CA VAL A 183 -12.21 4.74 7.75
C VAL A 183 -12.75 5.96 7.02
N SER A 184 -11.80 6.59 6.42
CA SER A 184 -11.84 7.43 5.23
C SER A 184 -13.24 7.88 4.84
N ASP A 185 -13.57 9.09 5.16
CA ASP A 185 -14.63 9.78 4.45
C ASP A 185 -14.15 10.09 3.03
N TYR A 186 -14.17 9.04 2.19
CA TYR A 186 -13.85 9.20 0.78
C TYR A 186 -14.78 10.25 0.13
N ASP A 187 -16.03 10.35 0.62
CA ASP A 187 -16.96 11.40 0.23
C ASP A 187 -16.40 12.80 0.56
N VAL A 188 -15.80 12.96 1.76
CA VAL A 188 -15.15 14.23 2.14
C VAL A 188 -13.92 14.49 1.29
N TRP A 189 -13.12 13.47 1.05
CA TRP A 189 -11.93 13.58 0.22
C TRP A 189 -12.28 13.99 -1.22
N THR A 190 -13.30 13.38 -1.83
CA THR A 190 -13.75 13.72 -3.17
C THR A 190 -14.33 15.13 -3.23
N ASP A 191 -15.13 15.56 -2.25
CA ASP A 191 -15.67 16.93 -2.18
C ASP A 191 -14.58 18.01 -2.19
N PHE A 192 -13.39 17.73 -1.64
CA PHE A 192 -12.30 18.73 -1.54
C PHE A 192 -11.21 18.59 -2.61
N TYR A 193 -10.92 17.38 -3.05
CA TYR A 193 -9.74 17.12 -3.89
C TYR A 193 -10.07 16.50 -5.25
N ASP A 194 -11.31 16.09 -5.46
CA ASP A 194 -11.75 15.43 -6.68
C ASP A 194 -13.24 15.69 -6.96
N ASP A 195 -13.66 16.95 -6.81
CA ASP A 195 -15.04 17.38 -7.02
C ASP A 195 -15.42 17.33 -8.51
N CYS A 196 -16.31 16.41 -8.85
CA CYS A 196 -16.83 16.22 -10.21
C CYS A 196 -18.01 17.14 -10.55
N SER A 197 -18.43 18.03 -9.64
CA SER A 197 -19.47 19.00 -9.95
C SER A 197 -19.00 20.00 -11.04
N PRO A 198 -19.92 20.60 -11.81
CA PRO A 198 -19.54 21.61 -12.82
C PRO A 198 -18.68 22.75 -12.26
N ASP A 199 -18.94 23.19 -11.03
CA ASP A 199 -18.18 24.24 -10.36
C ASP A 199 -16.78 23.73 -9.95
N GLY A 200 -16.68 22.52 -9.38
CA GLY A 200 -15.40 21.88 -9.01
C GLY A 200 -14.52 21.65 -10.25
N VAL A 201 -15.10 21.15 -11.34
CA VAL A 201 -14.39 20.96 -12.62
C VAL A 201 -13.90 22.31 -13.18
N ALA A 202 -14.72 23.37 -13.13
CA ALA A 202 -14.32 24.70 -13.59
C ALA A 202 -13.14 25.27 -12.78
N VAL A 203 -13.13 25.05 -11.45
CA VAL A 203 -12.01 25.43 -10.57
C VAL A 203 -10.76 24.63 -10.91
N ALA A 204 -10.89 23.32 -11.05
CA ALA A 204 -9.76 22.45 -11.39
C ALA A 204 -9.14 22.80 -12.75
N MET A 205 -9.98 23.10 -13.76
CA MET A 205 -9.52 23.54 -15.08
C MET A 205 -8.67 24.82 -15.05
N GLN A 206 -8.98 25.76 -14.16
CA GLN A 206 -8.20 26.99 -14.01
C GLN A 206 -6.78 26.74 -13.46
N ALA A 207 -6.62 25.66 -12.69
CA ALA A 207 -5.34 25.29 -12.13
C ALA A 207 -4.46 24.44 -13.07
N LEU A 208 -5.04 23.92 -14.18
CA LEU A 208 -4.31 23.08 -15.13
C LEU A 208 -3.47 23.95 -16.09
N PRO A 209 -2.23 23.55 -16.38
CA PRO A 209 -1.40 24.24 -17.37
C PRO A 209 -1.99 24.09 -18.78
N GLU A 210 -1.65 25.06 -19.64
CA GLU A 210 -2.02 24.98 -21.06
C GLU A 210 -1.27 23.85 -21.76
N LEU A 211 -2.02 23.07 -22.56
CA LEU A 211 -1.48 22.00 -23.38
C LEU A 211 -0.86 22.55 -24.67
N ARG A 212 0.39 22.16 -24.93
CA ARG A 212 1.09 22.43 -26.20
C ARG A 212 0.85 21.32 -27.22
N SER A 213 0.84 20.07 -26.73
CA SER A 213 0.48 18.89 -27.52
C SER A 213 -0.98 18.54 -27.26
N ARG A 214 -1.72 18.26 -28.33
CA ARG A 214 -3.13 17.88 -28.26
C ARG A 214 -3.35 16.54 -28.97
N PRO A 215 -2.90 15.41 -28.35
CA PRO A 215 -3.10 14.10 -28.95
C PRO A 215 -4.58 13.77 -29.10
N LYS A 216 -4.99 13.15 -30.20
CA LYS A 216 -6.37 12.67 -30.37
C LYS A 216 -6.54 11.32 -29.65
N PHE A 217 -7.55 11.24 -28.79
CA PHE A 217 -7.95 9.99 -28.13
C PHE A 217 -9.12 9.35 -28.89
N SER A 218 -9.00 8.05 -29.19
CA SER A 218 -10.12 7.22 -29.62
C SER A 218 -10.59 6.40 -28.41
N ILE A 219 -11.78 6.73 -27.90
CA ILE A 219 -12.38 5.97 -26.81
C ILE A 219 -13.10 4.78 -27.44
N VAL A 220 -12.69 3.57 -27.08
CA VAL A 220 -13.21 2.31 -27.62
C VAL A 220 -14.21 1.73 -26.64
N MET A 221 -15.46 1.56 -27.08
CA MET A 221 -16.58 1.11 -26.25
C MET A 221 -17.32 -0.06 -26.90
N PRO A 222 -17.02 -1.31 -26.54
CA PRO A 222 -17.86 -2.46 -26.92
C PRO A 222 -19.19 -2.40 -26.16
N THR A 223 -20.29 -2.72 -26.81
CA THR A 223 -21.63 -2.62 -26.23
C THR A 223 -22.43 -3.88 -26.53
N TYR A 224 -23.09 -4.46 -25.52
CA TYR A 224 -24.02 -5.56 -25.70
C TYR A 224 -25.16 -5.50 -24.69
N ASN A 225 -26.38 -5.35 -25.17
CA ASN A 225 -27.64 -5.39 -24.40
C ASN A 225 -27.65 -4.53 -23.12
N THR A 226 -26.95 -3.40 -23.15
CA THR A 226 -26.80 -2.48 -22.02
C THR A 226 -28.13 -1.78 -21.71
N PRO A 227 -28.56 -1.70 -20.44
CA PRO A 227 -29.70 -0.87 -20.07
C PRO A 227 -29.52 0.57 -20.56
N VAL A 228 -30.49 1.09 -21.33
CA VAL A 228 -30.39 2.40 -21.99
C VAL A 228 -30.02 3.54 -21.02
N LYS A 229 -30.49 3.47 -19.78
CA LYS A 229 -30.12 4.44 -18.72
C LYS A 229 -28.59 4.53 -18.55
N TRP A 230 -27.93 3.40 -18.47
CA TRP A 230 -26.47 3.36 -18.20
C TRP A 230 -25.67 3.62 -19.47
N LEU A 231 -26.12 3.12 -20.62
CA LEU A 231 -25.52 3.44 -21.90
C LEU A 231 -25.51 4.97 -22.16
N ARG A 232 -26.61 5.66 -21.84
CA ARG A 232 -26.68 7.12 -21.94
C ARG A 232 -25.70 7.78 -20.97
N ALA A 233 -25.69 7.37 -19.69
CA ALA A 233 -24.80 7.93 -18.70
C ALA A 233 -23.32 7.76 -19.08
N CYS A 234 -22.95 6.61 -19.66
CA CYS A 234 -21.61 6.35 -20.17
C CYS A 234 -21.26 7.28 -21.33
N ILE A 235 -22.08 7.36 -22.38
CA ILE A 235 -21.83 8.24 -23.54
C ILE A 235 -21.80 9.72 -23.11
N ASP A 236 -22.69 10.14 -22.21
CA ASP A 236 -22.74 11.51 -21.69
C ASP A 236 -21.47 11.87 -20.91
N SER A 237 -20.83 10.92 -20.20
CA SER A 237 -19.54 11.13 -19.54
C SER A 237 -18.41 11.42 -20.51
N VAL A 238 -18.46 10.84 -21.72
CA VAL A 238 -17.51 11.14 -22.81
C VAL A 238 -17.81 12.49 -23.46
N VAL A 239 -19.09 12.78 -23.73
CA VAL A 239 -19.49 14.05 -24.33
C VAL A 239 -19.16 15.26 -23.46
N SER A 240 -19.19 15.06 -22.13
CA SER A 240 -18.87 16.08 -21.13
C SER A 240 -17.37 16.26 -20.85
N GLN A 241 -16.48 15.55 -21.53
CA GLN A 241 -15.03 15.73 -21.35
C GLN A 241 -14.60 17.17 -21.67
N THR A 242 -13.82 17.76 -20.78
CA THR A 242 -13.27 19.12 -20.94
C THR A 242 -12.21 19.20 -22.05
N TYR A 243 -11.55 18.10 -22.34
CA TYR A 243 -10.63 17.96 -23.45
C TYR A 243 -11.40 17.62 -24.73
N GLU A 244 -11.27 18.42 -25.79
CA GLU A 244 -12.14 18.33 -26.95
C GLU A 244 -11.66 17.40 -28.06
N ASN A 245 -10.35 17.08 -28.12
CA ASN A 245 -9.76 16.29 -29.21
C ASN A 245 -9.89 14.78 -28.99
N TRP A 246 -11.11 14.31 -29.01
CA TRP A 246 -11.45 12.89 -28.89
C TRP A 246 -12.45 12.46 -29.98
N GLU A 247 -12.54 11.15 -30.15
CA GLU A 247 -13.64 10.47 -30.81
C GLU A 247 -14.11 9.28 -29.99
N LEU A 248 -15.40 8.94 -30.06
CA LEU A 248 -15.97 7.76 -29.41
C LEU A 248 -16.31 6.72 -30.48
N CYS A 249 -15.66 5.57 -30.41
CA CYS A 249 -15.81 4.45 -31.33
C CYS A 249 -16.63 3.34 -30.65
N ILE A 250 -17.88 3.17 -31.03
CA ILE A 250 -18.84 2.22 -30.44
C ILE A 250 -19.04 1.02 -31.34
N ALA A 251 -18.95 -0.19 -30.80
CA ALA A 251 -19.35 -1.41 -31.51
C ALA A 251 -20.49 -2.11 -30.77
N ASP A 252 -21.68 -2.09 -31.33
CA ASP A 252 -22.83 -2.88 -30.85
C ASP A 252 -22.69 -4.33 -31.31
N ASP A 253 -22.51 -5.24 -30.36
CA ASP A 253 -22.27 -6.67 -30.61
C ASP A 253 -23.57 -7.43 -30.87
N ALA A 254 -24.39 -6.94 -31.79
CA ALA A 254 -25.69 -7.47 -32.17
C ALA A 254 -26.66 -7.54 -30.98
N SER A 255 -26.80 -6.45 -30.24
CA SER A 255 -27.76 -6.35 -29.13
C SER A 255 -29.17 -6.74 -29.58
N PRO A 256 -29.84 -7.68 -28.86
CA PRO A 256 -31.19 -8.10 -29.20
C PRO A 256 -32.23 -7.00 -28.95
N ASP A 257 -32.01 -6.12 -27.99
CA ASP A 257 -32.85 -4.95 -27.75
C ASP A 257 -32.52 -3.83 -28.75
N ALA A 258 -33.44 -3.55 -29.65
CA ALA A 258 -33.30 -2.52 -30.67
C ALA A 258 -33.08 -1.12 -30.08
N THR A 259 -33.56 -0.85 -28.87
CA THR A 259 -33.42 0.45 -28.19
C THR A 259 -31.96 0.82 -27.89
N VAL A 260 -31.09 -0.18 -27.74
CA VAL A 260 -29.64 0.01 -27.58
C VAL A 260 -29.07 0.68 -28.82
N TRP A 261 -29.29 0.05 -30.00
CA TRP A 261 -28.79 0.58 -31.26
C TRP A 261 -29.43 1.92 -31.63
N GLU A 262 -30.74 2.07 -31.41
CA GLU A 262 -31.44 3.34 -31.63
C GLU A 262 -30.85 4.49 -30.78
N THR A 263 -30.51 4.15 -29.51
CA THR A 263 -29.84 5.10 -28.62
C THR A 263 -28.47 5.50 -29.15
N ILE A 264 -27.61 4.55 -29.51
CA ILE A 264 -26.30 4.83 -30.11
C ILE A 264 -26.45 5.74 -31.35
N GLN A 265 -27.33 5.37 -32.26
CA GLN A 265 -27.58 6.14 -33.46
C GLN A 265 -28.08 7.58 -33.20
N SER A 266 -28.81 7.78 -32.09
CA SER A 266 -29.24 9.12 -31.69
C SER A 266 -28.06 10.01 -31.32
N TYR A 267 -27.01 9.49 -30.70
CA TYR A 267 -25.78 10.22 -30.39
C TYR A 267 -24.92 10.46 -31.64
N VAL A 268 -24.75 9.46 -32.50
CA VAL A 268 -24.03 9.58 -33.77
C VAL A 268 -24.60 10.72 -34.62
N ARG A 269 -25.93 10.91 -34.63
CA ARG A 269 -26.59 12.00 -35.37
C ARG A 269 -26.35 13.38 -34.73
N ARG A 270 -26.05 13.46 -33.44
CA ARG A 270 -25.90 14.72 -32.69
C ARG A 270 -24.45 15.20 -32.62
N ASP A 271 -23.49 14.28 -32.56
CA ASP A 271 -22.07 14.61 -32.43
C ASP A 271 -21.24 13.80 -33.43
N SER A 272 -20.61 14.52 -34.37
CA SER A 272 -19.79 13.92 -35.43
C SER A 272 -18.52 13.23 -34.93
N ARG A 273 -18.14 13.45 -33.70
CA ARG A 273 -17.02 12.74 -33.04
C ARG A 273 -17.39 11.31 -32.60
N ILE A 274 -18.70 10.98 -32.61
CA ILE A 274 -19.19 9.65 -32.25
C ILE A 274 -19.38 8.81 -33.49
N ARG A 275 -18.72 7.69 -33.57
CA ARG A 275 -18.78 6.74 -34.68
C ARG A 275 -19.24 5.40 -34.15
N ALA A 276 -20.07 4.69 -34.89
CA ALA A 276 -20.58 3.40 -34.43
C ALA A 276 -20.69 2.38 -35.56
N VAL A 277 -20.48 1.13 -35.23
CA VAL A 277 -20.73 -0.05 -36.06
C VAL A 277 -21.64 -1.02 -35.32
N ARG A 278 -22.59 -1.64 -36.02
CA ARG A 278 -23.34 -2.77 -35.50
C ARG A 278 -22.84 -4.04 -36.16
N ARG A 279 -22.47 -5.02 -35.35
CA ARG A 279 -22.02 -6.32 -35.81
C ARG A 279 -23.22 -7.18 -36.25
N ASP A 280 -23.00 -8.07 -37.20
CA ASP A 280 -24.06 -8.96 -37.70
C ASP A 280 -24.44 -10.05 -36.70
N ARG A 281 -23.51 -10.45 -35.82
CA ARG A 281 -23.67 -11.47 -34.78
C ARG A 281 -22.87 -11.13 -33.54
N ASN A 282 -23.32 -11.62 -32.41
CA ASN A 282 -22.54 -11.54 -31.17
C ASN A 282 -21.23 -12.36 -31.29
N GLY A 283 -20.13 -11.74 -30.95
CA GLY A 283 -18.79 -12.32 -30.97
C GLY A 283 -18.04 -12.04 -29.67
N HIS A 284 -18.75 -11.66 -28.61
CA HIS A 284 -18.23 -11.28 -27.31
C HIS A 284 -17.36 -10.04 -27.31
N ILE A 285 -16.92 -9.64 -26.10
CA ILE A 285 -16.28 -8.34 -25.84
C ILE A 285 -15.00 -8.12 -26.66
N ALA A 286 -14.15 -9.13 -26.84
CA ALA A 286 -12.88 -9.01 -27.59
C ALA A 286 -13.14 -8.64 -29.08
N ALA A 287 -14.08 -9.35 -29.70
CA ALA A 287 -14.42 -9.09 -31.11
C ALA A 287 -15.15 -7.77 -31.31
N ALA A 288 -16.01 -7.35 -30.37
CA ALA A 288 -16.66 -6.04 -30.38
C ALA A 288 -15.64 -4.92 -30.19
N SER A 289 -14.70 -5.07 -29.24
CA SER A 289 -13.62 -4.10 -29.02
C SER A 289 -12.77 -3.92 -30.27
N ASN A 290 -12.40 -5.01 -30.96
CA ASN A 290 -11.66 -4.94 -32.21
C ASN A 290 -12.46 -4.17 -33.31
N SER A 291 -13.77 -4.43 -33.42
CA SER A 291 -14.61 -3.69 -34.38
C SER A 291 -14.68 -2.18 -34.04
N ALA A 292 -14.62 -1.80 -32.77
CA ALA A 292 -14.53 -0.41 -32.36
C ALA A 292 -13.12 0.18 -32.63
N ILE A 293 -12.04 -0.60 -32.46
CA ILE A 293 -10.66 -0.20 -32.79
C ILE A 293 -10.50 0.07 -34.29
N GLU A 294 -11.18 -0.68 -35.16
CA GLU A 294 -11.17 -0.44 -36.61
C GLU A 294 -11.73 0.94 -36.99
N LEU A 295 -12.59 1.53 -36.16
CA LEU A 295 -13.09 2.89 -36.34
C LEU A 295 -12.10 3.95 -35.86
N ALA A 296 -11.13 3.59 -35.00
CA ALA A 296 -10.25 4.52 -34.32
C ALA A 296 -9.23 5.17 -35.25
N THR A 297 -9.12 6.50 -35.17
CA THR A 297 -8.16 7.32 -35.93
C THR A 297 -7.25 8.18 -35.04
N GLY A 298 -7.43 8.10 -33.70
CA GLY A 298 -6.64 8.81 -32.72
C GLY A 298 -5.24 8.23 -32.56
N GLN A 299 -4.38 9.02 -31.92
CA GLN A 299 -3.02 8.63 -31.58
C GLN A 299 -3.00 7.66 -30.39
N TYR A 300 -3.97 7.77 -29.49
CA TYR A 300 -4.14 6.92 -28.33
C TYR A 300 -5.53 6.31 -28.30
N ILE A 301 -5.61 5.07 -27.82
CA ILE A 301 -6.83 4.30 -27.59
C ILE A 301 -7.07 4.24 -26.09
N ALA A 302 -8.23 4.71 -25.63
CA ALA A 302 -8.70 4.61 -24.26
C ALA A 302 -9.84 3.58 -24.18
N LEU A 303 -9.77 2.66 -23.22
CA LEU A 303 -10.77 1.60 -23.08
C LEU A 303 -11.88 2.04 -22.12
N LEU A 304 -13.15 1.87 -22.54
CA LEU A 304 -14.31 2.25 -21.74
C LEU A 304 -15.39 1.17 -21.83
N ASP A 305 -15.82 0.66 -20.70
CA ASP A 305 -16.96 -0.25 -20.61
C ASP A 305 -18.27 0.53 -20.71
N HIS A 306 -19.28 -0.10 -21.34
CA HIS A 306 -20.52 0.55 -21.80
C HIS A 306 -21.49 0.99 -20.69
N ASP A 307 -21.25 0.64 -19.44
CA ASP A 307 -22.06 0.92 -18.25
C ASP A 307 -21.33 1.80 -17.22
N ASP A 308 -20.06 2.12 -17.45
CA ASP A 308 -19.21 2.91 -16.60
C ASP A 308 -19.22 4.42 -16.91
N ALA A 309 -18.36 5.18 -16.25
CA ALA A 309 -18.25 6.61 -16.51
C ALA A 309 -16.80 7.11 -16.40
N LEU A 310 -16.44 8.08 -17.26
CA LEU A 310 -15.18 8.81 -17.15
C LEU A 310 -15.36 10.07 -16.27
N HIS A 311 -14.32 10.35 -15.47
CA HIS A 311 -14.22 11.66 -14.82
C HIS A 311 -14.19 12.78 -15.86
N PRO A 312 -14.84 13.94 -15.66
CA PRO A 312 -14.88 15.03 -16.67
C PRO A 312 -13.51 15.52 -17.15
N LEU A 313 -12.48 15.40 -16.32
CA LEU A 313 -11.09 15.79 -16.61
C LEU A 313 -10.21 14.62 -17.07
N ALA A 314 -10.75 13.43 -17.33
CA ALA A 314 -9.96 12.24 -17.59
C ALA A 314 -8.98 12.41 -18.75
N LEU A 315 -9.48 12.80 -19.91
CA LEU A 315 -8.66 13.00 -21.11
C LEU A 315 -7.69 14.18 -20.97
N GLN A 316 -8.09 15.23 -20.23
CA GLN A 316 -7.22 16.38 -19.96
C GLN A 316 -5.99 15.98 -19.15
N HIS A 317 -6.17 15.20 -18.06
CA HIS A 317 -5.06 14.71 -17.26
C HIS A 317 -4.18 13.72 -18.04
N CYS A 318 -4.77 12.83 -18.84
CA CYS A 318 -4.01 11.93 -19.72
C CYS A 318 -3.16 12.73 -20.73
N ALA A 319 -3.71 13.76 -21.36
CA ALA A 319 -2.98 14.60 -22.31
C ALA A 319 -1.82 15.36 -21.66
N LEU A 320 -2.03 15.94 -20.47
CA LEU A 320 -0.98 16.60 -19.68
C LEU A 320 0.14 15.62 -19.27
N ALA A 321 -0.24 14.43 -18.87
CA ALA A 321 0.74 13.39 -18.48
C ALA A 321 1.60 12.96 -19.68
N LEU A 322 0.99 12.77 -20.85
CA LEU A 322 1.70 12.46 -22.10
C LEU A 322 2.62 13.60 -22.57
N GLU A 323 2.19 14.86 -22.38
CA GLU A 323 3.05 16.01 -22.72
C GLU A 323 4.29 16.09 -21.82
N ARG A 324 4.14 15.81 -20.54
CA ARG A 324 5.24 15.78 -19.58
C ARG A 324 6.18 14.57 -19.80
N ASN A 325 5.63 13.46 -20.28
CA ASN A 325 6.34 12.21 -20.46
C ASN A 325 6.18 11.70 -21.91
N PRO A 326 6.85 12.31 -22.89
CA PRO A 326 6.67 11.97 -24.30
C PRO A 326 7.15 10.58 -24.71
N ARG A 327 7.81 9.85 -23.81
CA ARG A 327 8.18 8.44 -24.02
C ARG A 327 7.05 7.46 -23.70
N TRP A 328 6.00 7.89 -23.00
CA TRP A 328 4.91 6.99 -22.62
C TRP A 328 4.09 6.56 -23.85
N ARG A 329 4.03 5.26 -24.04
CA ARG A 329 3.23 4.58 -25.05
C ARG A 329 2.00 3.89 -24.47
N MET A 330 2.01 3.67 -23.16
CA MET A 330 0.91 3.16 -22.36
C MET A 330 0.81 3.96 -21.07
N LEU A 331 -0.40 4.26 -20.63
CA LEU A 331 -0.64 4.78 -19.29
C LEU A 331 -1.92 4.19 -18.70
N PHE A 332 -2.00 4.23 -17.38
CA PHE A 332 -3.19 3.86 -16.62
C PHE A 332 -3.45 4.86 -15.49
N THR A 333 -4.68 4.85 -14.95
CA THR A 333 -5.11 5.80 -13.94
C THR A 333 -5.64 5.09 -12.70
N ASP A 334 -5.87 5.83 -11.62
CA ASP A 334 -6.66 5.35 -10.49
C ASP A 334 -8.14 5.26 -10.88
N GLU A 335 -8.89 4.46 -10.14
CA GLU A 335 -10.33 4.24 -10.33
C GLU A 335 -11.06 4.18 -9.00
N ASP A 336 -12.37 4.32 -9.03
CA ASP A 336 -13.25 4.05 -7.91
C ASP A 336 -14.55 3.38 -8.37
N LYS A 337 -15.44 3.10 -7.43
CA LYS A 337 -16.77 2.58 -7.73
C LYS A 337 -17.83 3.66 -7.59
N ILE A 338 -18.84 3.60 -8.46
CA ILE A 338 -20.00 4.48 -8.44
C ILE A 338 -21.29 3.65 -8.35
N ASP A 339 -22.19 3.98 -7.43
CA ASP A 339 -23.49 3.33 -7.33
C ASP A 339 -24.54 3.92 -8.29
N GLU A 340 -25.76 3.39 -8.27
CA GLU A 340 -26.87 3.87 -9.11
C GLU A 340 -27.33 5.28 -8.79
N ALA A 341 -27.03 5.80 -7.60
CA ALA A 341 -27.35 7.15 -7.17
C ALA A 341 -26.22 8.16 -7.49
N GLY A 342 -25.10 7.69 -8.01
CA GLY A 342 -23.93 8.50 -8.30
C GLY A 342 -22.96 8.66 -7.12
N LYS A 343 -23.15 7.91 -6.02
CA LYS A 343 -22.24 7.93 -4.88
C LYS A 343 -20.98 7.14 -5.19
N ARG A 344 -19.81 7.78 -5.00
CA ARG A 344 -18.49 7.19 -5.20
C ARG A 344 -18.01 6.46 -3.95
N SER A 345 -17.28 5.36 -4.12
CA SER A 345 -16.76 4.53 -3.02
C SER A 345 -15.61 3.63 -3.48
N ASP A 346 -14.96 2.96 -2.54
CA ASP A 346 -13.96 1.91 -2.76
C ASP A 346 -12.85 2.32 -3.77
N PRO A 347 -12.15 3.46 -3.56
CA PRO A 347 -11.10 3.89 -4.48
C PRO A 347 -10.00 2.83 -4.60
N TYR A 348 -9.46 2.68 -5.81
CA TYR A 348 -8.26 1.92 -6.06
C TYR A 348 -7.13 2.89 -6.43
N PHE A 349 -6.37 3.30 -5.44
CA PHE A 349 -5.17 4.09 -5.60
C PHE A 349 -3.99 3.17 -5.92
N LYS A 350 -3.62 3.14 -7.19
CA LYS A 350 -2.62 2.23 -7.73
C LYS A 350 -1.21 2.73 -7.46
N SER A 351 -0.23 1.85 -7.50
CA SER A 351 1.18 2.24 -7.56
C SER A 351 1.57 2.63 -8.98
N ASP A 352 2.71 3.28 -9.16
CA ASP A 352 3.36 3.33 -10.46
C ASP A 352 3.62 1.90 -10.97
N TRP A 353 4.12 1.77 -12.20
CA TRP A 353 4.28 0.47 -12.85
C TRP A 353 4.95 -0.56 -11.95
N ASN A 354 4.22 -1.63 -11.63
CA ASN A 354 4.62 -2.70 -10.72
C ASN A 354 4.40 -4.06 -11.40
N PRO A 355 5.37 -4.52 -12.21
CA PRO A 355 5.19 -5.71 -13.05
C PRO A 355 4.93 -6.99 -12.26
N ASP A 356 5.51 -7.16 -11.06
CA ASP A 356 5.27 -8.34 -10.25
C ASP A 356 3.87 -8.33 -9.62
N LEU A 357 3.39 -7.17 -9.19
CA LEU A 357 1.99 -7.02 -8.76
C LEU A 357 1.03 -7.25 -9.94
N PHE A 358 1.37 -6.75 -11.12
CA PHE A 358 0.54 -6.91 -12.32
C PHE A 358 0.38 -8.37 -12.77
N LEU A 359 1.34 -9.22 -12.50
CA LEU A 359 1.20 -10.68 -12.70
C LEU A 359 0.34 -11.34 -11.62
N SER A 360 0.26 -10.74 -10.44
CA SER A 360 -0.53 -11.28 -9.32
C SER A 360 -1.98 -10.79 -9.31
N GLN A 361 -2.24 -9.58 -9.85
CA GLN A 361 -3.57 -8.98 -10.02
C GLN A 361 -3.57 -7.96 -11.17
N ASN A 362 -4.72 -7.78 -11.83
CA ASN A 362 -4.85 -6.74 -12.86
C ASN A 362 -4.91 -5.34 -12.22
N CYS A 363 -3.74 -4.73 -11.98
CA CYS A 363 -3.66 -3.39 -11.41
C CYS A 363 -3.74 -2.27 -12.46
N VAL A 364 -3.72 -2.58 -13.77
CA VAL A 364 -3.93 -1.60 -14.85
C VAL A 364 -5.42 -1.29 -15.01
N CYS A 365 -6.24 -2.32 -15.20
CA CYS A 365 -7.70 -2.33 -15.35
C CYS A 365 -8.27 -1.07 -16.02
N HIS A 366 -8.79 -0.11 -15.27
CA HIS A 366 -9.39 1.13 -15.74
C HIS A 366 -8.66 2.37 -15.17
N LEU A 367 -8.49 3.44 -15.90
CA LEU A 367 -8.57 3.62 -17.32
C LEU A 367 -7.25 3.21 -17.98
N GLY A 368 -7.27 2.20 -18.85
CA GLY A 368 -6.10 1.87 -19.67
C GLY A 368 -6.08 2.72 -20.95
N VAL A 369 -4.96 3.37 -21.23
CA VAL A 369 -4.74 4.18 -22.44
C VAL A 369 -3.47 3.72 -23.14
N TYR A 370 -3.55 3.44 -24.41
CA TYR A 370 -2.49 2.82 -25.19
C TYR A 370 -2.22 3.63 -26.47
N GLU A 371 -0.98 3.75 -26.89
CA GLU A 371 -0.65 4.26 -28.21
C GLU A 371 -1.31 3.38 -29.29
N ALA A 372 -1.97 4.00 -30.27
CA ALA A 372 -2.75 3.27 -31.27
C ALA A 372 -1.87 2.32 -32.12
N ASP A 373 -0.64 2.73 -32.43
CA ASP A 373 0.29 1.90 -33.19
C ASP A 373 0.73 0.66 -32.39
N LEU A 374 0.90 0.79 -31.06
CA LEU A 374 1.17 -0.35 -30.18
C LEU A 374 0.03 -1.39 -30.22
N ILE A 375 -1.21 -0.93 -30.16
CA ILE A 375 -2.39 -1.82 -30.26
C ILE A 375 -2.44 -2.55 -31.62
N ARG A 376 -2.13 -1.83 -32.71
CA ARG A 376 -2.05 -2.43 -34.06
C ARG A 376 -0.91 -3.45 -34.17
N GLU A 377 0.27 -3.10 -33.60
CA GLU A 377 1.45 -3.98 -33.58
C GLU A 377 1.18 -5.33 -32.89
N ILE A 378 0.46 -5.30 -31.76
CA ILE A 378 0.12 -6.52 -31.03
C ILE A 378 -1.14 -7.23 -31.52
N GLY A 379 -1.83 -6.66 -32.54
CA GLY A 379 -3.00 -7.26 -33.18
C GLY A 379 -4.33 -7.12 -32.42
N GLY A 380 -4.47 -6.11 -31.58
CA GLY A 380 -5.70 -5.84 -30.83
C GLY A 380 -6.04 -6.89 -29.77
N PHE A 381 -7.30 -7.06 -29.44
CA PHE A 381 -7.80 -8.06 -28.49
C PHE A 381 -7.80 -9.46 -29.08
N ARG A 382 -7.54 -10.47 -28.25
CA ARG A 382 -7.61 -11.89 -28.65
C ARG A 382 -8.92 -12.52 -28.16
N GLU A 383 -9.58 -13.29 -29.01
CA GLU A 383 -10.71 -14.12 -28.64
C GLU A 383 -10.28 -15.24 -27.66
N GLY A 384 -11.22 -15.68 -26.82
CA GLY A 384 -11.00 -16.75 -25.83
C GLY A 384 -10.43 -16.29 -24.49
N PHE A 385 -10.22 -14.97 -24.30
CA PHE A 385 -9.82 -14.36 -23.04
C PHE A 385 -10.93 -13.48 -22.44
N ASP A 386 -12.18 -13.69 -22.85
CA ASP A 386 -13.31 -12.91 -22.36
C ASP A 386 -13.39 -12.93 -20.83
N GLY A 387 -13.56 -11.74 -20.24
CA GLY A 387 -13.49 -11.49 -18.80
C GLY A 387 -12.09 -11.22 -18.25
N ALA A 388 -11.05 -11.37 -19.08
CA ALA A 388 -9.66 -10.96 -18.81
C ALA A 388 -8.97 -10.48 -20.11
N GLN A 389 -9.75 -10.06 -21.10
CA GLN A 389 -9.27 -9.60 -22.41
C GLN A 389 -8.40 -8.33 -22.31
N ASP A 390 -8.72 -7.45 -21.38
CA ASP A 390 -7.98 -6.24 -21.05
C ASP A 390 -6.61 -6.59 -20.42
N TRP A 391 -6.58 -7.57 -19.52
CA TRP A 391 -5.34 -8.05 -18.93
C TRP A 391 -4.44 -8.73 -19.97
N ASP A 392 -5.01 -9.59 -20.84
CA ASP A 392 -4.26 -10.16 -21.97
C ASP A 392 -3.69 -9.09 -22.90
N LEU A 393 -4.49 -8.06 -23.23
CA LEU A 393 -4.05 -6.93 -24.04
C LEU A 393 -2.88 -6.19 -23.37
N ALA A 394 -3.03 -5.85 -22.09
CA ALA A 394 -2.02 -5.14 -21.33
C ALA A 394 -0.73 -5.96 -21.18
N LEU A 395 -0.80 -7.28 -20.91
CA LEU A 395 0.37 -8.16 -20.89
C LEU A 395 1.14 -8.15 -22.21
N ARG A 396 0.43 -8.26 -23.35
CA ARG A 396 1.08 -8.20 -24.68
C ARG A 396 1.64 -6.82 -25.02
N ALA A 397 1.00 -5.76 -24.56
CA ALA A 397 1.52 -4.40 -24.70
C ALA A 397 2.80 -4.20 -23.90
N THR A 398 2.80 -4.61 -22.62
CA THR A 398 3.98 -4.46 -21.75
C THR A 398 5.17 -5.30 -22.17
N GLU A 399 4.97 -6.41 -22.90
CA GLU A 399 6.05 -7.20 -23.52
C GLU A 399 6.82 -6.43 -24.61
N ARG A 400 6.28 -5.31 -25.11
CA ARG A 400 6.85 -4.46 -26.16
C ARG A 400 7.40 -3.13 -25.64
N LEU A 401 7.30 -2.89 -24.35
CA LEU A 401 7.61 -1.61 -23.73
C LEU A 401 8.72 -1.74 -22.70
N GLU A 402 9.58 -0.73 -22.69
CA GLU A 402 10.48 -0.52 -21.56
C GLU A 402 9.71 0.07 -20.38
N PRO A 403 10.16 -0.13 -19.13
CA PRO A 403 9.45 0.35 -17.94
C PRO A 403 9.15 1.85 -17.95
N ASP A 404 10.01 2.68 -18.53
CA ASP A 404 9.85 4.13 -18.62
C ASP A 404 8.91 4.60 -19.77
N GLN A 405 8.35 3.65 -20.52
CA GLN A 405 7.32 3.88 -21.54
C GLN A 405 5.92 3.59 -20.99
N ILE A 406 5.81 3.16 -19.74
CA ILE A 406 4.55 2.87 -19.05
C ILE A 406 4.34 3.89 -17.93
N GLY A 407 3.27 4.65 -18.01
CA GLY A 407 2.95 5.71 -17.07
C GLY A 407 1.77 5.41 -16.17
N HIS A 408 1.77 6.02 -15.00
CA HIS A 408 0.63 6.05 -14.09
C HIS A 408 0.21 7.50 -13.84
N VAL A 409 -1.08 7.77 -13.94
CA VAL A 409 -1.68 9.05 -13.56
C VAL A 409 -2.41 8.86 -12.24
N PRO A 410 -1.86 9.30 -11.10
CA PRO A 410 -2.43 9.05 -9.77
C PRO A 410 -3.63 9.97 -9.48
N LYS A 411 -4.65 9.84 -10.34
CA LYS A 411 -5.94 10.53 -10.26
C LYS A 411 -7.04 9.51 -10.52
N VAL A 412 -8.17 9.65 -9.81
CA VAL A 412 -9.36 8.83 -10.06
C VAL A 412 -10.07 9.35 -11.29
N LEU A 413 -9.78 8.75 -12.43
CA LEU A 413 -10.28 9.21 -13.72
C LEU A 413 -11.32 8.27 -14.35
N TYR A 414 -11.64 7.18 -13.70
CA TYR A 414 -12.60 6.18 -14.12
C TYR A 414 -13.49 5.76 -12.94
N HIS A 415 -14.80 5.65 -13.19
CA HIS A 415 -15.81 5.26 -12.21
C HIS A 415 -16.49 3.96 -12.64
N TRP A 416 -16.16 2.87 -11.96
CA TRP A 416 -16.69 1.54 -12.23
C TRP A 416 -18.08 1.38 -11.58
N ARG A 417 -19.12 1.17 -12.41
CA ARG A 417 -20.50 1.20 -11.93
C ARG A 417 -20.94 -0.12 -11.30
N MET A 418 -21.45 0.00 -10.08
CA MET A 418 -22.03 -1.11 -9.31
C MET A 418 -23.51 -1.30 -9.69
N ILE A 419 -23.77 -2.15 -10.67
CA ILE A 419 -25.12 -2.55 -11.09
C ILE A 419 -25.28 -4.06 -11.06
N GLU A 420 -26.54 -4.55 -11.03
CA GLU A 420 -26.81 -5.98 -11.08
C GLU A 420 -26.19 -6.63 -12.34
N GLY A 421 -25.44 -7.72 -12.14
CA GLY A 421 -24.68 -8.40 -13.20
C GLY A 421 -23.30 -7.83 -13.50
N SER A 422 -22.90 -6.70 -12.88
CA SER A 422 -21.52 -6.18 -12.94
C SER A 422 -20.60 -6.94 -12.01
N THR A 423 -19.35 -7.18 -12.44
CA THR A 423 -18.28 -7.72 -11.57
C THR A 423 -17.91 -6.77 -10.43
N ALA A 424 -18.31 -5.49 -10.51
CA ALA A 424 -18.13 -4.52 -9.42
C ALA A 424 -18.90 -4.90 -8.14
N LEU A 425 -20.08 -5.57 -8.26
CA LEU A 425 -20.90 -6.00 -7.11
C LEU A 425 -20.44 -7.33 -6.52
N ALA A 426 -20.03 -8.29 -7.36
CA ALA A 426 -19.70 -9.65 -6.92
C ALA A 426 -18.49 -10.21 -7.68
N PRO A 427 -17.27 -9.93 -7.22
CA PRO A 427 -16.03 -10.37 -7.89
C PRO A 427 -15.90 -11.88 -8.06
N GLY A 428 -16.66 -12.70 -7.31
CA GLY A 428 -16.62 -14.17 -7.37
C GLY A 428 -17.63 -14.83 -8.29
N GLU A 429 -18.57 -14.11 -8.90
CA GLU A 429 -19.63 -14.70 -9.73
C GLU A 429 -19.15 -15.19 -11.11
N LYS A 430 -18.06 -14.62 -11.65
CA LYS A 430 -17.57 -14.97 -13.00
C LYS A 430 -16.33 -15.89 -12.92
N THR A 431 -16.51 -17.14 -12.57
CA THR A 431 -15.41 -18.14 -12.53
C THR A 431 -14.66 -18.25 -13.85
N TYR A 432 -15.31 -18.00 -15.00
CA TYR A 432 -14.65 -18.03 -16.30
C TYR A 432 -13.58 -16.92 -16.46
N ALA A 433 -13.80 -15.75 -15.88
CA ALA A 433 -12.84 -14.64 -15.92
C ALA A 433 -11.54 -15.00 -15.17
N HIS A 434 -11.67 -15.68 -14.01
CA HIS A 434 -10.53 -16.19 -13.26
C HIS A 434 -9.65 -17.12 -14.12
N PHE A 435 -10.24 -18.13 -14.76
CA PHE A 435 -9.48 -19.03 -15.63
C PHE A 435 -8.98 -18.37 -16.93
N ALA A 436 -9.69 -17.37 -17.45
CA ALA A 436 -9.22 -16.59 -18.60
C ALA A 436 -7.96 -15.80 -18.24
N ALA A 437 -7.92 -15.20 -17.06
CA ALA A 437 -6.74 -14.47 -16.56
C ALA A 437 -5.54 -15.41 -16.32
N MET A 438 -5.75 -16.59 -15.73
CA MET A 438 -4.68 -17.61 -15.63
C MET A 438 -4.08 -17.92 -16.99
N ARG A 439 -4.94 -18.23 -17.99
CA ARG A 439 -4.46 -18.51 -19.36
C ARG A 439 -3.74 -17.32 -19.99
N ALA A 440 -4.18 -16.08 -19.69
CA ALA A 440 -3.49 -14.88 -20.20
C ALA A 440 -2.07 -14.76 -19.64
N ILE A 441 -1.89 -14.98 -18.33
CA ILE A 441 -0.59 -14.96 -17.65
C ILE A 441 0.27 -16.14 -18.11
N GLU A 442 -0.28 -17.35 -18.24
CA GLU A 442 0.45 -18.51 -18.79
C GLU A 442 0.92 -18.26 -20.23
N ALA A 443 0.04 -17.67 -21.07
CA ALA A 443 0.40 -17.30 -22.43
C ALA A 443 1.50 -16.22 -22.47
N HIS A 444 1.53 -15.30 -21.51
CA HIS A 444 2.63 -14.35 -21.33
C HIS A 444 3.95 -15.08 -21.06
N PHE A 445 4.00 -16.02 -20.14
CA PHE A 445 5.22 -16.79 -19.84
C PHE A 445 5.70 -17.62 -21.04
N VAL A 446 4.78 -18.18 -21.82
CA VAL A 446 5.15 -18.88 -23.07
C VAL A 446 5.79 -17.91 -24.08
N ARG A 447 5.23 -16.71 -24.28
CA ARG A 447 5.77 -15.72 -25.23
C ARG A 447 7.12 -15.15 -24.81
N THR A 448 7.32 -14.94 -23.50
CA THR A 448 8.58 -14.41 -22.93
C THR A 448 9.63 -15.50 -22.70
N GLY A 449 9.27 -16.77 -22.84
CA GLY A 449 10.17 -17.89 -22.54
C GLY A 449 10.51 -18.01 -21.06
N THR A 450 9.67 -17.48 -20.18
CA THR A 450 9.90 -17.46 -18.72
C THR A 450 9.40 -18.75 -18.08
N PRO A 451 10.25 -19.54 -17.41
CA PRO A 451 9.84 -20.78 -16.77
C PRO A 451 9.16 -20.50 -15.42
N ALA A 452 7.85 -20.30 -15.46
CA ALA A 452 7.02 -20.05 -14.30
C ALA A 452 5.69 -20.80 -14.40
N LYS A 453 5.03 -21.00 -13.25
CA LYS A 453 3.70 -21.60 -13.12
C LYS A 453 2.77 -20.61 -12.46
N VAL A 454 1.55 -20.49 -12.98
CA VAL A 454 0.49 -19.69 -12.35
C VAL A 454 -0.28 -20.58 -11.39
N GLU A 455 -0.39 -20.18 -10.14
CA GLU A 455 -1.09 -20.93 -9.10
C GLU A 455 -2.24 -20.08 -8.54
N GLU A 456 -3.40 -20.75 -8.35
CA GLU A 456 -4.58 -20.13 -7.76
C GLU A 456 -4.32 -19.81 -6.29
N MET A 457 -4.80 -18.65 -5.83
CA MET A 457 -4.83 -18.35 -4.39
C MET A 457 -6.12 -18.87 -3.77
N PRO A 458 -6.06 -19.85 -2.86
CA PRO A 458 -7.26 -20.45 -2.27
C PRO A 458 -8.16 -19.42 -1.58
N GLY A 459 -9.42 -19.35 -2.02
CA GLY A 459 -10.41 -18.41 -1.47
C GLY A 459 -10.38 -17.00 -2.07
N TYR A 460 -9.50 -16.72 -3.04
CA TYR A 460 -9.38 -15.41 -3.68
C TYR A 460 -9.41 -15.54 -5.20
N SER A 461 -10.54 -15.17 -5.83
CA SER A 461 -10.68 -15.15 -7.29
C SER A 461 -10.05 -13.88 -7.88
N GLY A 462 -9.32 -14.04 -8.99
CA GLY A 462 -8.64 -12.92 -9.68
C GLY A 462 -7.27 -12.55 -9.11
N TYR A 463 -6.74 -13.36 -8.19
CA TYR A 463 -5.40 -13.20 -7.61
C TYR A 463 -4.59 -14.49 -7.78
N TYR A 464 -3.30 -14.34 -8.06
CA TYR A 464 -2.42 -15.45 -8.45
C TYR A 464 -1.07 -15.38 -7.75
N HIS A 465 -0.56 -16.58 -7.42
CA HIS A 465 0.85 -16.76 -7.06
C HIS A 465 1.62 -17.20 -8.30
N ILE A 466 2.77 -16.58 -8.55
CA ILE A 466 3.65 -16.90 -9.66
C ILE A 466 4.87 -17.66 -9.13
N ALA A 467 4.87 -18.96 -9.33
CA ALA A 467 5.97 -19.83 -8.90
C ALA A 467 7.03 -19.96 -10.02
N TYR A 468 8.13 -19.24 -9.88
CA TYR A 468 9.26 -19.32 -10.81
C TYR A 468 10.10 -20.57 -10.57
N GLN A 469 10.60 -21.17 -11.64
CA GLN A 469 11.45 -22.36 -11.53
C GLN A 469 12.89 -21.97 -11.21
N THR A 470 13.47 -22.66 -10.23
CA THR A 470 14.90 -22.56 -9.95
C THR A 470 15.71 -23.43 -10.92
N PRO A 471 16.90 -22.99 -11.38
CA PRO A 471 17.78 -23.81 -12.22
C PRO A 471 18.21 -25.11 -11.54
N VAL A 472 18.58 -26.09 -12.35
CA VAL A 472 19.19 -27.34 -11.89
C VAL A 472 20.56 -27.45 -12.54
N PRO A 473 21.67 -27.50 -11.76
CA PRO A 473 21.73 -27.50 -10.29
C PRO A 473 21.32 -26.16 -9.68
N ALA A 474 20.75 -26.20 -8.48
CA ALA A 474 20.35 -25.01 -7.73
C ALA A 474 21.60 -24.18 -7.34
N PRO A 475 21.58 -22.84 -7.51
CA PRO A 475 22.69 -21.97 -7.11
C PRO A 475 22.97 -22.06 -5.61
N LYS A 476 24.23 -21.87 -5.21
CA LYS A 476 24.60 -21.89 -3.80
C LYS A 476 24.15 -20.61 -3.10
N VAL A 477 23.40 -20.75 -2.01
CA VAL A 477 22.99 -19.65 -1.13
C VAL A 477 23.89 -19.62 0.10
N THR A 478 24.44 -18.47 0.44
CA THR A 478 25.14 -18.23 1.73
C THR A 478 24.24 -17.42 2.64
N LEU A 479 23.75 -18.01 3.73
CA LEU A 479 22.98 -17.36 4.78
C LEU A 479 23.92 -16.74 5.82
N LEU A 480 24.02 -15.42 5.87
CA LEU A 480 24.85 -14.65 6.81
C LEU A 480 24.04 -14.33 8.05
N ILE A 481 24.50 -14.79 9.22
CA ILE A 481 23.81 -14.62 10.51
C ILE A 481 24.74 -13.95 11.52
N PRO A 482 24.72 -12.60 11.63
CA PRO A 482 25.47 -11.89 12.66
C PRO A 482 24.93 -12.26 14.07
N THR A 483 25.83 -12.54 14.98
CA THR A 483 25.45 -12.86 16.36
C THR A 483 26.48 -12.38 17.38
N ARG A 484 26.03 -12.17 18.62
CA ARG A 484 26.87 -12.03 19.80
C ARG A 484 26.12 -12.58 20.98
N ASP A 485 26.68 -13.67 21.56
CA ASP A 485 26.03 -14.36 22.66
C ASP A 485 24.59 -14.82 22.34
N ARG A 486 23.66 -14.87 23.30
CA ARG A 486 22.23 -15.20 23.08
C ARG A 486 22.00 -16.51 22.33
N VAL A 487 22.67 -17.56 22.81
CA VAL A 487 22.69 -18.92 22.21
C VAL A 487 21.29 -19.50 21.98
N ASP A 488 20.31 -19.16 22.80
CA ASP A 488 18.94 -19.71 22.67
C ASP A 488 18.26 -19.23 21.40
N LEU A 489 18.40 -17.94 21.06
CA LEU A 489 17.86 -17.37 19.83
C LEU A 489 18.57 -17.93 18.60
N LEU A 490 19.90 -17.93 18.64
CA LEU A 490 20.71 -18.46 17.53
C LEU A 490 20.40 -19.96 17.29
N ARG A 491 20.23 -20.75 18.35
CA ARG A 491 19.85 -22.17 18.23
C ARG A 491 18.50 -22.31 17.55
N GLN A 492 17.47 -21.59 18.02
CA GLN A 492 16.13 -21.62 17.43
C GLN A 492 16.18 -21.26 15.94
N CYS A 493 16.96 -20.23 15.58
CA CYS A 493 17.16 -19.82 14.20
C CYS A 493 17.77 -20.95 13.35
N ILE A 494 18.94 -21.46 13.75
CA ILE A 494 19.67 -22.51 13.01
C ILE A 494 18.87 -23.80 12.94
N ASP A 495 18.31 -24.26 14.04
CA ASP A 495 17.53 -25.51 14.10
C ASP A 495 16.31 -25.40 13.16
N SER A 496 15.58 -24.29 13.17
CA SER A 496 14.43 -24.08 12.27
C SER A 496 14.83 -24.07 10.79
N ILE A 497 15.99 -23.50 10.44
CA ILE A 497 16.50 -23.52 9.07
C ILE A 497 16.84 -24.94 8.65
N LEU A 498 17.57 -25.69 9.48
CA LEU A 498 17.99 -27.06 9.17
C LEU A 498 16.83 -28.04 9.07
N GLU A 499 15.81 -27.90 9.95
CA GLU A 499 14.68 -28.80 10.01
C GLU A 499 13.65 -28.56 8.93
N ARG A 500 13.46 -27.29 8.49
CA ARG A 500 12.33 -26.92 7.65
C ARG A 500 12.72 -26.53 6.23
N THR A 501 13.94 -26.07 5.97
CA THR A 501 14.32 -25.57 4.64
C THR A 501 14.47 -26.68 3.62
N THR A 502 13.69 -26.62 2.54
CA THR A 502 13.72 -27.61 1.43
C THR A 502 14.66 -27.21 0.29
N TYR A 503 15.20 -26.00 0.26
CA TYR A 503 16.17 -25.58 -0.74
C TYR A 503 17.46 -26.42 -0.62
N PRO A 504 17.95 -27.04 -1.71
CA PRO A 504 18.94 -28.11 -1.59
C PRO A 504 20.39 -27.63 -1.40
N ASN A 505 20.73 -26.40 -1.80
CA ASN A 505 22.12 -25.93 -1.90
C ASN A 505 22.37 -24.64 -1.12
N TYR A 506 22.50 -24.73 0.20
CA TYR A 506 22.81 -23.58 1.05
C TYR A 506 23.87 -23.90 2.11
N GLU A 507 24.53 -22.85 2.57
CA GLU A 507 25.38 -22.87 3.76
C GLU A 507 24.91 -21.79 4.76
N ILE A 508 25.12 -22.04 6.03
CA ILE A 508 24.90 -21.09 7.13
C ILE A 508 26.25 -20.60 7.59
N VAL A 509 26.45 -19.28 7.59
CA VAL A 509 27.68 -18.65 8.08
C VAL A 509 27.33 -17.75 9.25
N VAL A 510 27.63 -18.24 10.45
CA VAL A 510 27.48 -17.47 11.68
C VAL A 510 28.63 -16.48 11.79
N LEU A 511 28.32 -15.20 11.89
CA LEU A 511 29.28 -14.10 12.02
C LEU A 511 29.37 -13.70 13.50
N ASP A 512 30.34 -14.26 14.23
CA ASP A 512 30.50 -14.04 15.67
C ASP A 512 31.17 -12.70 15.97
N ASN A 513 30.42 -11.75 16.51
CA ASN A 513 30.94 -10.44 16.93
C ASN A 513 31.48 -10.47 18.39
N GLY A 514 32.37 -11.41 18.67
CA GLY A 514 33.05 -11.49 19.96
C GLY A 514 32.16 -11.99 21.09
N SER A 515 31.53 -13.14 20.94
CA SER A 515 30.80 -13.82 21.99
C SER A 515 31.73 -14.26 23.13
N THR A 516 31.23 -14.18 24.35
CA THR A 516 31.99 -14.47 25.57
C THR A 516 31.32 -15.49 26.48
N GLU A 517 30.04 -15.76 26.28
CA GLU A 517 29.30 -16.75 27.07
C GLU A 517 29.76 -18.17 26.75
N SER A 518 30.14 -18.95 27.76
CA SER A 518 30.58 -20.32 27.58
C SER A 518 29.56 -21.23 26.91
N ALA A 519 28.26 -20.97 27.13
CA ALA A 519 27.17 -21.66 26.46
C ALA A 519 27.16 -21.41 24.94
N THR A 520 27.43 -20.18 24.52
CA THR A 520 27.51 -19.79 23.11
C THR A 520 28.74 -20.40 22.44
N LEU A 521 29.91 -20.31 23.09
CA LEU A 521 31.15 -20.87 22.55
C LEU A 521 31.04 -22.40 22.40
N GLY A 522 30.51 -23.10 23.44
CA GLY A 522 30.26 -24.55 23.35
C GLY A 522 29.18 -24.93 22.32
N TYR A 523 28.28 -24.02 21.98
CA TYR A 523 27.33 -24.22 20.86
C TYR A 523 28.06 -24.11 19.52
N PHE A 524 28.92 -23.13 19.32
CA PHE A 524 29.74 -22.99 18.10
C PHE A 524 30.57 -24.24 17.81
N GLU A 525 31.23 -24.83 18.83
CA GLU A 525 31.99 -26.07 18.67
C GLU A 525 31.09 -27.23 18.17
N ARG A 526 29.85 -27.32 18.64
CA ARG A 526 28.92 -28.36 18.21
C ARG A 526 28.42 -28.16 16.78
N ILE A 527 27.97 -26.94 16.42
CA ILE A 527 27.35 -26.70 15.09
C ILE A 527 28.35 -26.75 13.96
N THR A 528 29.64 -26.46 14.22
CA THR A 528 30.70 -26.57 13.19
C THR A 528 30.99 -27.99 12.74
N SER A 529 30.48 -29.01 13.43
CA SER A 529 30.49 -30.40 12.94
C SER A 529 29.52 -30.65 11.78
N HIS A 530 28.53 -29.76 11.58
CA HIS A 530 27.61 -29.83 10.46
C HIS A 530 28.26 -29.28 9.19
N PRO A 531 28.26 -30.03 8.04
CA PRO A 531 29.04 -29.68 6.86
C PRO A 531 28.59 -28.35 6.20
N SER A 532 27.35 -27.95 6.43
CA SER A 532 26.79 -26.70 5.86
C SER A 532 26.89 -25.52 6.83
N ILE A 533 27.58 -25.64 7.97
CA ILE A 533 27.67 -24.55 8.95
C ILE A 533 29.14 -24.14 9.18
N ARG A 534 29.37 -22.83 9.11
CA ARG A 534 30.65 -22.20 9.43
C ARG A 534 30.45 -21.13 10.48
N VAL A 535 31.42 -20.94 11.37
CA VAL A 535 31.48 -19.81 12.30
C VAL A 535 32.68 -18.95 11.93
N LEU A 536 32.51 -17.71 11.63
CA LEU A 536 33.56 -16.74 11.29
C LEU A 536 33.65 -15.68 12.40
N PRO A 537 34.81 -15.50 13.04
CA PRO A 537 34.99 -14.45 14.04
C PRO A 537 35.09 -13.07 13.38
N TYR A 538 34.39 -12.09 13.97
CA TYR A 538 34.47 -10.68 13.60
C TYR A 538 34.86 -9.85 14.83
N ASN A 539 36.14 -9.56 14.97
CA ASN A 539 36.74 -8.94 16.16
C ASN A 539 36.81 -7.40 16.06
N ALA A 540 35.72 -6.76 15.63
CA ALA A 540 35.61 -5.30 15.55
C ALA A 540 34.36 -4.83 16.32
N PRO A 541 34.23 -3.52 16.62
CA PRO A 541 33.02 -2.97 17.19
C PRO A 541 31.79 -3.34 16.36
N PHE A 542 30.66 -3.52 17.05
CA PHE A 542 29.42 -3.87 16.38
C PHE A 542 29.02 -2.83 15.30
N ASN A 543 28.84 -3.29 14.08
CA ASN A 543 28.30 -2.56 12.96
C ASN A 543 27.63 -3.59 12.03
N TYR A 544 26.30 -3.56 11.95
CA TYR A 544 25.54 -4.56 11.18
C TYR A 544 25.99 -4.59 9.71
N SER A 545 26.18 -3.42 9.10
CA SER A 545 26.62 -3.31 7.71
C SER A 545 28.01 -3.92 7.51
N ALA A 546 28.97 -3.55 8.35
CA ALA A 546 30.36 -4.03 8.25
C ALA A 546 30.47 -5.54 8.48
N ILE A 547 29.71 -6.09 9.43
CA ILE A 547 29.71 -7.54 9.73
C ILE A 547 29.18 -8.32 8.51
N ASN A 548 28.06 -7.89 7.91
CA ASN A 548 27.50 -8.57 6.73
C ASN A 548 28.38 -8.41 5.50
N ASN A 549 28.98 -7.23 5.28
CA ASN A 549 29.96 -7.01 4.22
C ASN A 549 31.19 -7.93 4.38
N TYR A 550 31.67 -8.10 5.61
CA TYR A 550 32.74 -9.04 5.92
C TYR A 550 32.33 -10.47 5.56
N GLY A 551 31.15 -10.92 6.02
CA GLY A 551 30.63 -12.25 5.72
C GLY A 551 30.48 -12.50 4.20
N ALA A 552 30.03 -11.50 3.45
CA ALA A 552 29.91 -11.58 2.00
C ALA A 552 31.28 -11.77 1.30
N ARG A 553 32.33 -11.07 1.78
CA ARG A 553 33.71 -11.22 1.24
C ARG A 553 34.34 -12.58 1.55
N GLU A 554 34.05 -13.16 2.72
CA GLU A 554 34.63 -14.45 3.16
C GLU A 554 33.88 -15.69 2.61
N THR A 555 32.92 -15.49 1.72
CA THR A 555 32.03 -16.53 1.20
C THR A 555 31.90 -16.46 -0.31
N GLN A 556 31.38 -17.56 -0.93
CA GLN A 556 31.35 -17.69 -2.39
C GLN A 556 29.95 -18.07 -2.94
N GLY A 557 28.89 -18.05 -2.11
CA GLY A 557 27.53 -18.33 -2.60
C GLY A 557 27.10 -17.32 -3.68
N GLU A 558 26.44 -17.79 -4.71
CA GLU A 558 25.91 -16.98 -5.82
C GLU A 558 24.79 -16.04 -5.36
N VAL A 559 24.09 -16.45 -4.30
CA VAL A 559 23.05 -15.68 -3.62
C VAL A 559 23.46 -15.48 -2.16
N ILE A 560 23.36 -14.24 -1.68
CA ILE A 560 23.59 -13.85 -0.30
C ILE A 560 22.24 -13.72 0.38
N GLY A 561 22.07 -14.41 1.53
CA GLY A 561 20.95 -14.22 2.44
C GLY A 561 21.40 -13.44 3.67
N LEU A 562 20.79 -12.30 3.94
CA LEU A 562 20.95 -11.55 5.18
C LEU A 562 19.87 -12.03 6.15
N LEU A 563 20.29 -12.59 7.30
CA LEU A 563 19.38 -13.10 8.31
C LEU A 563 19.74 -12.61 9.69
N ASN A 564 18.75 -12.16 10.46
CA ASN A 564 18.94 -11.94 11.90
C ASN A 564 19.01 -13.27 12.66
N ASN A 565 19.72 -13.29 13.79
CA ASN A 565 19.88 -14.50 14.62
C ASN A 565 18.64 -14.87 15.45
N ASP A 566 17.56 -14.12 15.35
CA ASP A 566 16.27 -14.30 16.02
C ASP A 566 15.11 -14.54 15.05
N ILE A 567 15.43 -15.05 13.85
CA ILE A 567 14.46 -15.54 12.87
C ILE A 567 14.09 -16.99 13.16
N GLU A 568 12.83 -17.36 12.94
CA GLU A 568 12.35 -18.75 12.96
C GLU A 568 11.55 -19.06 11.70
N VAL A 569 11.95 -20.07 10.93
CA VAL A 569 11.30 -20.47 9.69
C VAL A 569 9.90 -21.02 9.96
N ILE A 570 8.89 -20.61 9.18
CA ILE A 570 7.52 -21.15 9.24
C ILE A 570 7.32 -22.16 8.11
N ASN A 571 7.39 -21.74 6.84
CA ASN A 571 7.09 -22.62 5.71
C ASN A 571 8.35 -23.17 5.04
N PRO A 572 8.37 -24.46 4.65
CA PRO A 572 9.58 -25.12 4.13
C PRO A 572 10.12 -24.54 2.82
N GLY A 573 9.25 -23.99 1.98
CA GLY A 573 9.61 -23.45 0.67
C GLY A 573 10.17 -22.02 0.68
N TRP A 574 10.28 -21.36 1.83
CA TRP A 574 10.62 -19.95 1.95
C TRP A 574 11.85 -19.54 1.15
N LEU A 575 12.94 -20.30 1.22
CA LEU A 575 14.19 -19.96 0.55
C LEU A 575 14.10 -20.22 -0.97
N SER A 576 13.40 -21.27 -1.38
CA SER A 576 13.13 -21.57 -2.78
C SER A 576 12.33 -20.46 -3.44
N GLU A 577 11.31 -19.98 -2.75
CA GLU A 577 10.48 -18.84 -3.18
C GLU A 577 11.35 -17.59 -3.37
N MET A 578 12.09 -17.18 -2.35
CA MET A 578 12.92 -15.97 -2.42
C MET A 578 14.01 -16.06 -3.48
N VAL A 579 14.68 -17.20 -3.58
CA VAL A 579 15.77 -17.41 -4.56
C VAL A 579 15.23 -17.42 -5.98
N SER A 580 14.08 -18.05 -6.23
CA SER A 580 13.47 -18.09 -7.56
C SER A 580 13.24 -16.71 -8.13
N HIS A 581 12.82 -15.77 -7.30
CA HIS A 581 12.69 -14.35 -7.65
C HIS A 581 14.05 -13.66 -7.80
N ALA A 582 14.97 -13.86 -6.85
CA ALA A 582 16.28 -13.20 -6.86
C ALA A 582 17.12 -13.55 -8.10
N LEU A 583 16.94 -14.72 -8.68
CA LEU A 583 17.66 -15.16 -9.89
C LEU A 583 17.22 -14.47 -11.18
N ARG A 584 16.10 -13.76 -11.15
CA ARG A 584 15.64 -12.97 -12.29
C ARG A 584 16.56 -11.76 -12.48
N PRO A 585 17.05 -11.50 -13.72
CA PRO A 585 18.09 -10.48 -13.97
C PRO A 585 17.71 -9.08 -13.49
N GLU A 586 16.44 -8.74 -13.59
CA GLU A 586 15.87 -7.43 -13.25
C GLU A 586 15.58 -7.25 -11.74
N ILE A 587 15.66 -8.33 -10.95
CA ILE A 587 15.36 -8.27 -9.51
C ILE A 587 16.65 -8.01 -8.72
N GLY A 588 16.55 -7.11 -7.75
CA GLY A 588 17.60 -6.79 -6.79
C GLY A 588 17.45 -7.58 -5.50
N VAL A 589 16.88 -6.95 -4.47
CA VAL A 589 16.67 -7.56 -3.16
C VAL A 589 15.28 -8.17 -3.08
N VAL A 590 15.18 -9.39 -2.52
CA VAL A 590 13.92 -10.06 -2.23
C VAL A 590 13.74 -10.18 -0.72
N GLY A 591 12.63 -9.65 -0.20
CA GLY A 591 12.25 -9.71 1.21
C GLY A 591 11.13 -10.70 1.48
N ALA A 592 11.12 -11.26 2.69
CA ALA A 592 10.13 -12.21 3.18
C ALA A 592 8.99 -11.53 3.95
N MET A 593 7.89 -12.24 4.15
CA MET A 593 6.86 -11.90 5.15
C MET A 593 7.37 -12.27 6.54
N LEU A 594 7.39 -11.28 7.45
CA LEU A 594 7.77 -11.55 8.85
C LEU A 594 6.60 -11.32 9.79
N TYR A 595 6.47 -12.22 10.76
CA TYR A 595 5.47 -12.14 11.82
C TYR A 595 6.13 -11.99 13.20
N TYR A 596 5.46 -11.28 14.08
CA TYR A 596 5.75 -11.39 15.50
C TYR A 596 5.33 -12.77 16.04
N PRO A 597 5.90 -13.23 17.19
CA PRO A 597 5.54 -14.53 17.78
C PRO A 597 4.06 -14.68 18.17
N ASN A 598 3.28 -13.61 18.15
CA ASN A 598 1.84 -13.61 18.41
C ASN A 598 0.97 -13.70 17.13
N ASP A 599 1.56 -14.10 16.00
CA ASP A 599 0.91 -14.18 14.69
C ASP A 599 0.35 -12.84 14.17
N THR A 600 0.98 -11.72 14.52
CA THR A 600 0.71 -10.44 13.86
C THR A 600 1.83 -10.05 12.88
N ILE A 601 1.49 -9.35 11.83
CA ILE A 601 2.45 -8.89 10.81
C ILE A 601 3.47 -7.95 11.47
N GLN A 602 4.75 -8.21 11.26
CA GLN A 602 5.84 -7.32 11.58
C GLN A 602 6.35 -6.59 10.34
N HIS A 603 6.49 -7.34 9.23
CA HIS A 603 7.00 -6.81 7.98
C HIS A 603 6.24 -7.41 6.79
N ALA A 604 5.60 -6.54 6.03
CA ALA A 604 5.00 -6.83 4.74
C ALA A 604 5.47 -5.80 3.68
N GLY A 605 6.79 -5.54 3.69
CA GLY A 605 7.44 -4.54 2.87
C GLY A 605 7.66 -3.21 3.58
N VAL A 606 8.50 -2.36 3.00
CA VAL A 606 8.86 -1.04 3.51
C VAL A 606 8.42 0.04 2.53
N ILE A 607 7.70 1.04 3.04
CA ILE A 607 7.24 2.21 2.30
C ILE A 607 8.13 3.39 2.68
N LEU A 608 8.67 4.10 1.69
CA LEU A 608 9.49 5.30 1.93
C LEU A 608 8.61 6.47 2.41
N GLY A 609 9.18 7.28 3.27
CA GLY A 609 8.56 8.50 3.80
C GLY A 609 7.69 8.31 5.04
N ILE A 610 7.16 7.12 5.30
CA ILE A 610 6.40 6.86 6.53
C ILE A 610 7.28 7.12 7.74
N GLY A 611 6.77 7.89 8.72
CA GLY A 611 7.53 8.29 9.91
C GLY A 611 8.74 9.18 9.60
N GLY A 612 8.80 9.79 8.41
CA GLY A 612 9.83 10.73 8.00
C GLY A 612 11.03 10.11 7.25
N VAL A 613 11.21 8.80 7.26
CA VAL A 613 12.24 8.08 6.45
C VAL A 613 11.65 6.88 5.75
N ALA A 614 11.18 5.90 6.49
CA ALA A 614 10.57 4.68 5.97
C ALA A 614 9.88 3.91 7.10
N GLY A 615 8.80 3.22 6.78
CA GLY A 615 8.05 2.40 7.73
C GLY A 615 7.57 1.09 7.13
N HIS A 616 7.33 0.10 7.99
CA HIS A 616 6.80 -1.18 7.58
C HIS A 616 5.29 -1.11 7.33
N ALA A 617 4.83 -1.76 6.26
CA ALA A 617 3.42 -1.86 5.94
C ALA A 617 2.71 -2.85 6.88
N TYR A 618 1.46 -2.55 7.27
CA TYR A 618 0.52 -3.43 7.97
C TYR A 618 0.98 -3.97 9.33
N VAL A 619 1.90 -3.30 10.02
CA VAL A 619 2.42 -3.72 11.33
C VAL A 619 1.30 -3.93 12.34
N GLY A 620 1.34 -5.06 13.07
CA GLY A 620 0.37 -5.40 14.10
C GLY A 620 -0.96 -6.00 13.58
N MET A 621 -1.18 -6.04 12.26
CA MET A 621 -2.34 -6.71 11.67
C MET A 621 -2.21 -8.23 11.81
N PRO A 622 -3.34 -8.97 11.96
CA PRO A 622 -3.29 -10.42 12.14
C PRO A 622 -2.77 -11.12 10.87
N ARG A 623 -2.13 -12.28 11.04
CA ARG A 623 -1.73 -13.16 9.94
C ARG A 623 -2.94 -13.45 9.03
N GLY A 624 -2.73 -13.37 7.70
CA GLY A 624 -3.78 -13.49 6.70
C GLY A 624 -4.61 -12.21 6.49
N TYR A 625 -4.20 -11.07 7.09
CA TYR A 625 -4.80 -9.78 6.76
C TYR A 625 -4.54 -9.45 5.29
N PRO A 626 -5.58 -9.14 4.49
CA PRO A 626 -5.41 -8.96 3.04
C PRO A 626 -4.67 -7.67 2.66
N GLY A 627 -4.71 -6.64 3.51
CA GLY A 627 -4.22 -5.31 3.17
C GLY A 627 -5.12 -4.56 2.17
N ASP A 628 -4.67 -3.38 1.77
CA ASP A 628 -5.33 -2.60 0.72
C ASP A 628 -5.31 -3.38 -0.61
N LYS A 629 -6.49 -3.58 -1.21
CA LYS A 629 -6.65 -4.35 -2.47
C LYS A 629 -5.87 -5.67 -2.50
N HIS A 630 -5.86 -6.40 -1.38
CA HIS A 630 -5.15 -7.67 -1.17
C HIS A 630 -3.61 -7.60 -1.23
N ARG A 631 -3.01 -6.42 -1.24
CA ARG A 631 -1.56 -6.24 -1.40
C ARG A 631 -0.71 -6.91 -0.32
N ALA A 632 -1.23 -7.15 0.89
CA ALA A 632 -0.51 -7.89 1.93
C ALA A 632 -0.43 -9.42 1.66
N GLY A 633 -1.12 -9.91 0.64
CA GLY A 633 -1.11 -11.32 0.22
C GLY A 633 -0.52 -11.57 -1.16
N LEU A 634 0.02 -10.54 -1.84
CA LEU A 634 0.47 -10.63 -3.23
C LEU A 634 1.95 -10.27 -3.37
N THR A 635 2.67 -11.02 -4.20
CA THR A 635 4.05 -10.67 -4.59
C THR A 635 4.04 -9.34 -5.34
N GLN A 636 4.91 -8.41 -4.94
CA GLN A 636 4.97 -7.07 -5.51
C GLN A 636 6.36 -6.43 -5.42
N ASN A 637 6.61 -5.47 -6.30
CA ASN A 637 7.78 -4.62 -6.18
C ASN A 637 7.53 -3.54 -5.10
N LEU A 638 8.55 -3.27 -4.31
CA LEU A 638 8.55 -2.24 -3.28
C LEU A 638 9.88 -1.49 -3.27
N SER A 639 9.88 -0.30 -2.71
CA SER A 639 11.10 0.52 -2.66
C SER A 639 12.17 -0.06 -1.75
N ALA A 640 11.76 -0.73 -0.67
CA ALA A 640 12.70 -1.40 0.23
C ALA A 640 12.05 -2.62 0.94
N VAL A 641 12.91 -3.46 1.48
CA VAL A 641 12.58 -4.62 2.33
C VAL A 641 13.59 -4.70 3.48
N THR A 642 13.22 -5.33 4.59
CA THR A 642 14.12 -5.42 5.74
C THR A 642 15.20 -6.47 5.58
N ALA A 643 16.42 -6.16 6.00
CA ALA A 643 17.53 -7.11 6.07
C ALA A 643 17.41 -8.12 7.22
N ALA A 644 16.32 -8.10 8.00
CA ALA A 644 16.05 -9.15 8.98
C ALA A 644 15.88 -10.53 8.31
N CYS A 645 15.32 -10.57 7.08
CA CYS A 645 15.33 -11.71 6.18
C CYS A 645 15.23 -11.23 4.73
N ALA A 646 16.36 -11.18 4.03
CA ALA A 646 16.43 -10.76 2.64
C ALA A 646 17.45 -11.59 1.86
N VAL A 647 17.19 -11.81 0.57
CA VAL A 647 18.17 -12.44 -0.35
C VAL A 647 18.47 -11.53 -1.52
N VAL A 648 19.70 -11.61 -2.01
CA VAL A 648 20.18 -10.82 -3.15
C VAL A 648 21.25 -11.59 -3.90
N ARG A 649 21.30 -11.48 -5.25
CA ARG A 649 22.43 -12.03 -5.99
C ARG A 649 23.73 -11.35 -5.56
N ARG A 650 24.80 -12.12 -5.46
CA ARG A 650 26.14 -11.59 -5.10
C ARG A 650 26.58 -10.48 -6.04
N GLU A 651 26.40 -10.66 -7.35
CA GLU A 651 26.74 -9.63 -8.33
C GLU A 651 26.04 -8.29 -8.10
N VAL A 652 24.77 -8.31 -7.69
CA VAL A 652 24.00 -7.10 -7.37
C VAL A 652 24.52 -6.47 -6.07
N PHE A 653 24.76 -7.31 -5.04
CA PHE A 653 25.33 -6.84 -3.77
C PHE A 653 26.67 -6.15 -3.96
N GLU A 654 27.56 -6.75 -4.76
CA GLU A 654 28.89 -6.23 -5.05
C GLU A 654 28.85 -4.98 -5.96
N ALA A 655 27.97 -4.97 -6.96
CA ALA A 655 27.82 -3.85 -7.90
C ALA A 655 27.44 -2.54 -7.20
N VAL A 656 26.65 -2.60 -6.12
CA VAL A 656 26.27 -1.42 -5.33
C VAL A 656 27.22 -1.18 -4.15
N GLY A 657 28.25 -1.98 -3.98
CA GLY A 657 29.27 -1.83 -2.92
C GLY A 657 28.86 -2.37 -1.54
N GLY A 658 27.88 -3.28 -1.48
CA GLY A 658 27.36 -3.86 -0.24
C GLY A 658 26.54 -2.87 0.61
N LEU A 659 26.42 -3.13 1.91
CA LEU A 659 25.76 -2.24 2.87
C LEU A 659 26.67 -1.03 3.21
N ASP A 660 26.10 0.16 3.43
CA ASP A 660 26.85 1.33 3.84
C ASP A 660 27.27 1.24 5.32
N GLU A 661 28.58 1.14 5.56
CA GLU A 661 29.13 0.99 6.93
C GLU A 661 28.99 2.26 7.80
N GLY A 662 28.60 3.39 7.22
CA GLY A 662 28.18 4.59 7.95
C GLY A 662 26.83 4.42 8.67
N LEU A 663 26.02 3.45 8.24
CA LEU A 663 24.74 3.06 8.85
C LEU A 663 24.95 1.81 9.72
N VAL A 664 25.15 2.03 11.00
CA VAL A 664 25.57 0.98 11.94
C VAL A 664 24.42 0.02 12.28
N VAL A 665 23.18 0.54 12.38
CA VAL A 665 21.99 -0.22 12.82
C VAL A 665 20.76 0.12 12.02
N ALA A 666 20.33 1.39 12.01
CA ALA A 666 19.06 1.80 11.41
C ALA A 666 19.22 2.16 9.93
N PHE A 667 18.18 1.86 9.15
CA PHE A 667 18.05 2.25 7.75
C PHE A 667 19.14 1.76 6.79
N ASN A 668 20.00 0.84 7.20
CA ASN A 668 21.02 0.25 6.33
C ASN A 668 20.40 -0.57 5.18
N ASP A 669 19.32 -1.26 5.46
CA ASP A 669 18.49 -1.99 4.49
C ASP A 669 17.74 -1.05 3.54
N VAL A 670 17.19 0.03 4.06
CA VAL A 670 16.50 1.06 3.25
C VAL A 670 17.49 1.72 2.28
N ASP A 671 18.63 2.17 2.77
CA ASP A 671 19.72 2.74 1.95
C ASP A 671 20.21 1.76 0.87
N PHE A 672 20.44 0.51 1.27
CA PHE A 672 20.86 -0.55 0.35
C PHE A 672 19.84 -0.79 -0.75
N CYS A 673 18.56 -0.94 -0.39
CA CYS A 673 17.47 -1.13 -1.36
C CYS A 673 17.32 0.06 -2.32
N ILE A 674 17.47 1.31 -1.83
CA ILE A 674 17.41 2.48 -2.71
C ILE A 674 18.60 2.48 -3.68
N ARG A 675 19.83 2.17 -3.23
CA ARG A 675 21.01 2.07 -4.13
C ARG A 675 20.85 0.96 -5.17
N VAL A 676 20.27 -0.16 -4.81
CA VAL A 676 19.96 -1.26 -5.74
C VAL A 676 18.96 -0.79 -6.79
N ARG A 677 17.93 -0.04 -6.39
CA ARG A 677 16.96 0.54 -7.34
C ARG A 677 17.60 1.58 -8.27
N GLU A 678 18.45 2.47 -7.74
CA GLU A 678 19.18 3.46 -8.55
C GLU A 678 20.17 2.80 -9.53
N ALA A 679 20.62 1.57 -9.25
CA ALA A 679 21.41 0.75 -10.18
C ALA A 679 20.55 0.05 -11.27
N GLY A 680 19.24 0.29 -11.29
CA GLY A 680 18.33 -0.21 -12.33
C GLY A 680 17.61 -1.53 -12.00
N TYR A 681 17.78 -2.06 -10.79
CA TYR A 681 17.08 -3.27 -10.35
C TYR A 681 15.77 -2.92 -9.65
N ARG A 682 14.83 -3.89 -9.58
CA ARG A 682 13.62 -3.79 -8.77
C ARG A 682 13.76 -4.61 -7.48
N ASN A 683 13.44 -4.03 -6.34
CA ASN A 683 13.27 -4.80 -5.12
C ASN A 683 11.90 -5.46 -5.09
N LEU A 684 11.79 -6.60 -4.46
CA LEU A 684 10.59 -7.42 -4.43
C LEU A 684 10.32 -7.89 -3.00
N TRP A 685 9.06 -7.94 -2.66
CA TRP A 685 8.58 -8.58 -1.43
C TRP A 685 7.60 -9.69 -1.79
N THR A 686 7.70 -10.85 -1.12
CA THR A 686 6.79 -11.98 -1.31
C THR A 686 6.15 -12.41 0.01
N PRO A 687 4.82 -12.62 0.04
CA PRO A 687 4.11 -13.16 1.19
C PRO A 687 4.28 -14.68 1.34
N PHE A 688 4.84 -15.37 0.35
CA PHE A 688 4.95 -16.84 0.31
C PHE A 688 6.23 -17.37 0.97
N ALA A 689 7.10 -16.50 1.43
CA ALA A 689 8.23 -16.81 2.32
C ALA A 689 7.90 -16.29 3.73
N GLU A 690 7.44 -17.16 4.62
CA GLU A 690 6.94 -16.77 5.94
C GLU A 690 7.90 -17.20 7.06
N LEU A 691 8.26 -16.25 7.93
CA LEU A 691 9.12 -16.49 9.09
C LEU A 691 8.62 -15.68 10.30
N TYR A 692 8.87 -16.18 11.52
CA TYR A 692 8.77 -15.36 12.72
C TYR A 692 10.06 -14.58 12.92
N HIS A 693 9.96 -13.37 13.44
CA HIS A 693 11.09 -12.55 13.89
C HIS A 693 10.86 -12.15 15.34
N HIS A 694 11.68 -12.70 16.24
CA HIS A 694 11.59 -12.50 17.69
C HIS A 694 12.23 -11.18 18.12
N GLU A 695 11.86 -10.08 17.45
CA GLU A 695 12.43 -8.75 17.58
C GLU A 695 12.64 -8.31 19.03
N SER A 696 13.68 -7.49 19.24
CA SER A 696 14.09 -6.92 20.55
C SER A 696 14.56 -7.94 21.60
N ALA A 697 14.52 -9.24 21.29
CA ALA A 697 15.02 -10.26 22.19
C ALA A 697 16.55 -10.20 22.33
N SER A 698 17.27 -9.75 21.29
CA SER A 698 18.73 -9.69 21.26
C SER A 698 19.32 -8.33 21.68
N ARG A 699 18.72 -7.19 21.29
CA ARG A 699 19.29 -5.83 21.48
C ARG A 699 18.58 -4.97 22.51
N GLY A 700 17.35 -5.31 22.89
CA GLY A 700 16.47 -4.45 23.69
C GLY A 700 16.00 -3.20 22.92
N TYR A 701 15.20 -2.36 23.56
CA TYR A 701 14.64 -1.16 22.95
C TYR A 701 15.67 -0.05 22.73
N GLU A 702 15.47 0.82 21.72
CA GLU A 702 16.28 2.00 21.41
C GLU A 702 16.01 3.18 22.38
N ASN A 703 16.13 2.94 23.69
CA ASN A 703 15.70 3.85 24.75
C ASN A 703 16.82 4.49 25.58
N THR A 704 18.09 4.23 25.24
CA THR A 704 19.22 4.91 25.90
C THR A 704 19.64 6.17 25.16
N PRO A 705 20.19 7.23 25.83
CA PRO A 705 20.62 8.45 25.18
C PRO A 705 21.58 8.25 23.99
N ASP A 706 22.52 7.30 24.13
CA ASP A 706 23.49 6.99 23.06
C ASP A 706 22.83 6.33 21.86
N LYS A 707 21.89 5.40 22.08
CA LYS A 707 21.14 4.75 21.03
C LYS A 707 20.24 5.75 20.30
N ILE A 708 19.55 6.62 21.04
CA ILE A 708 18.74 7.71 20.46
C ILE A 708 19.63 8.67 19.63
N ALA A 709 20.78 9.07 20.15
CA ALA A 709 21.72 9.94 19.43
C ALA A 709 22.26 9.28 18.15
N ARG A 710 22.54 7.97 18.18
CA ARG A 710 22.92 7.20 17.00
C ARG A 710 21.77 7.18 15.98
N PHE A 711 20.56 6.78 16.38
CA PHE A 711 19.39 6.73 15.52
C PHE A 711 19.15 8.06 14.80
N LYS A 712 19.20 9.20 15.52
CA LYS A 712 19.07 10.54 14.93
C LYS A 712 20.17 10.86 13.90
N ARG A 713 21.41 10.42 14.12
CA ARG A 713 22.48 10.62 13.14
C ARG A 713 22.23 9.78 11.87
N GLU A 714 21.82 8.53 12.03
CA GLU A 714 21.51 7.63 10.90
C GLU A 714 20.29 8.13 10.13
N GLU A 715 19.24 8.60 10.83
CA GLU A 715 18.08 9.26 10.25
C GLU A 715 18.47 10.49 9.43
N ALA A 716 19.27 11.38 10.00
CA ALA A 716 19.74 12.59 9.32
C ALA A 716 20.61 12.26 8.10
N PHE A 717 21.43 11.21 8.20
CA PHE A 717 22.25 10.73 7.09
C PHE A 717 21.39 10.30 5.90
N VAL A 718 20.37 9.48 6.15
CA VAL A 718 19.47 8.96 5.09
C VAL A 718 18.62 10.10 4.50
N LYS A 719 18.08 11.00 5.33
CA LYS A 719 17.33 12.18 4.88
C LYS A 719 18.19 13.09 4.00
N ASN A 720 19.45 13.35 4.38
CA ASN A 720 20.36 14.18 3.59
C ASN A 720 20.74 13.52 2.26
N ARG A 721 20.91 12.20 2.24
CA ARG A 721 21.30 11.45 1.04
C ARG A 721 20.16 11.33 0.04
N TRP A 722 18.96 10.96 0.51
CA TRP A 722 17.86 10.57 -0.33
C TRP A 722 16.75 11.61 -0.47
N GLY A 723 16.67 12.58 0.44
CA GLY A 723 15.82 13.79 0.34
C GLY A 723 14.44 13.55 -0.26
N VAL A 724 14.26 14.04 -1.49
CA VAL A 724 12.98 13.98 -2.22
C VAL A 724 12.51 12.53 -2.48
N LEU A 725 13.43 11.58 -2.70
CA LEU A 725 13.05 10.19 -2.97
C LEU A 725 12.27 9.55 -1.81
N LEU A 726 12.51 10.00 -0.57
CA LEU A 726 11.77 9.49 0.59
C LEU A 726 10.29 9.90 0.58
N SER A 727 9.95 11.01 -0.08
CA SER A 727 8.56 11.49 -0.18
C SER A 727 7.85 11.04 -1.46
N GLN A 728 8.56 10.40 -2.39
CA GLN A 728 8.08 10.01 -3.72
C GLN A 728 8.30 8.53 -3.98
N ASP A 729 7.73 7.68 -3.10
CA ASP A 729 7.79 6.24 -3.30
C ASP A 729 6.91 5.82 -4.51
N PRO A 730 7.47 5.27 -5.60
CA PRO A 730 6.69 4.89 -6.78
C PRO A 730 5.71 3.74 -6.51
N TYR A 731 5.95 2.96 -5.47
CA TYR A 731 5.07 1.85 -5.10
C TYR A 731 3.99 2.22 -4.08
N TYR A 732 3.91 3.52 -3.72
CA TYR A 732 2.94 4.04 -2.75
C TYR A 732 2.26 5.31 -3.28
N ASN A 733 0.98 5.17 -3.67
CA ASN A 733 0.21 6.22 -4.31
C ASN A 733 0.22 7.53 -3.50
N PRO A 734 0.40 8.71 -4.14
CA PRO A 734 0.43 10.00 -3.45
C PRO A 734 -0.90 10.41 -2.80
N ASN A 735 -2.00 9.74 -3.11
CA ASN A 735 -3.28 9.94 -2.44
C ASN A 735 -3.34 9.27 -1.06
N PHE A 736 -2.35 8.42 -0.71
CA PHE A 736 -2.19 7.87 0.63
C PHE A 736 -1.28 8.73 1.52
N SER A 737 -1.60 8.77 2.81
CA SER A 737 -0.85 9.48 3.84
C SER A 737 0.49 8.79 4.14
N LEU A 738 1.52 9.57 4.47
CA LEU A 738 2.78 9.09 5.04
C LEU A 738 2.75 9.04 6.58
N SER A 739 1.59 9.18 7.20
CA SER A 739 1.40 8.94 8.62
C SER A 739 1.64 7.46 8.99
N ASN A 740 1.67 7.16 10.29
CA ASN A 740 1.89 5.79 10.77
C ASN A 740 0.73 4.82 10.56
N ALA A 741 -0.35 5.27 9.96
CA ALA A 741 -1.43 4.44 9.45
C ALA A 741 -1.32 4.36 7.91
N PRO A 742 -0.50 3.45 7.35
CA PRO A 742 -0.33 3.33 5.91
C PRO A 742 -1.65 2.96 5.24
N PHE A 743 -1.80 3.38 3.97
CA PHE A 743 -3.00 3.20 3.16
C PHE A 743 -4.25 3.94 3.68
N THR A 744 -4.08 4.96 4.51
CA THR A 744 -5.13 5.96 4.80
C THR A 744 -5.03 7.13 3.81
N LEU A 745 -6.14 7.86 3.62
CA LEU A 745 -6.18 8.99 2.70
C LEU A 745 -5.25 10.13 3.15
N ALA A 746 -4.56 10.73 2.19
CA ALA A 746 -3.81 11.96 2.44
C ALA A 746 -4.71 13.19 2.36
N TYR A 747 -4.58 14.09 3.31
CA TYR A 747 -5.27 15.37 3.38
C TYR A 747 -4.25 16.52 3.56
N PRO A 748 -3.88 17.21 2.47
CA PRO A 748 -4.19 17.00 1.05
C PRO A 748 -3.42 15.81 0.42
N PRO A 749 -3.81 15.36 -0.80
CA PRO A 749 -2.96 14.51 -1.63
C PRO A 749 -1.58 15.14 -1.84
N ARG A 750 -0.52 14.32 -1.78
CA ARG A 750 0.87 14.81 -1.79
C ARG A 750 1.30 15.52 -3.08
N ASN A 751 0.58 15.31 -4.18
CA ASN A 751 0.86 15.88 -5.51
C ASN A 751 -0.08 17.03 -5.93
N LEU A 752 -0.69 17.76 -4.99
CA LEU A 752 -1.52 18.94 -5.30
C LEU A 752 -0.70 20.14 -5.80
N GLY A 753 0.36 19.96 -6.54
CA GLY A 753 1.20 21.04 -7.05
C GLY A 753 2.09 20.65 -8.22
N SER A 754 1.99 19.42 -8.69
CA SER A 754 2.81 18.90 -9.81
C SER A 754 2.04 18.77 -11.11
#